data_b9920dcc68b9a581cca1970aaaefcd85
#
_entry.id   b9920dcc68b9a581cca1970aaaefcd85
#
_cell.length_a   1.000
_cell.length_b   1.000
_cell.length_c   1.000
_cell.angle_alpha   90.00
_cell.angle_beta   90.00
_cell.angle_gamma   90.00
#
_symmetry.space_group_name_H-M   'P 1'
#
loop_
_entity.id
_entity.type
_entity.pdbx_description
1 polymer ?
#
loop_
_entity_poly.entity_id
_entity_poly.type
_entity_poly.pdbx_seq_one_letter_code
_entity_poly.pdbx_strand_id
1 'polypeptide(L)'
;MTAAARPGAVGARRGTARRHRAAGAAALASAAVALAGFAPAAAAPAAPAPPPQSSADWTGFLRDPGHSSYNAAATSITPSNIGSLQPVWRWVVPAAPNTGSTTLLASPTVSDGVAYIGADDGYFYAVDEATQQVLWSAYLGLVTETTCRGPLGIVATATVADDPATGDPTVYVNAPDGYTYALDAATGTVVWQSVVHIPSATKNDYFAWGSPLVVNGTVYVGISSNCDAPLVPAGLLAFSQSTGAQVAQWNSLPPGKIGASVWSTPAQAADGRIIVATGNGYNSSGQPLYDDSVVALDPNTLSVLDSWQVPPAQQIPDSDFGGSPTMFTATIGGVSTPMVGICNKNGLYYAFQQDDLAAGPVWSTRITEPYPGGAKECDSAAVWDGTRLVEGGGAQTTIGGTVYQGSVQALDPATGTPLWQTGLPGTIVGSPTEDGAGVVAAQTYQSSTHQLGVYLLNAATGAIIGVISTPGSRLFGQAVFAQNDLLVGAGPGLGLTAYDITAPGAPITAASPAVIGRNTTGTVQLTGSGFSGTPAVFVSGDGVTAGTPTVVSPTQLDVPVTVAGSAAQTARDITVIEPGSPPVADTCTGCLTIGRPMPASLSPDSFAAGAAHQAATLTGTNFDAGAVVRGQAGITVKATFASSTRLSVSVTVRSTVAPGNYNLWVTNPDGSRGECAGCLTVTASG
;
A
#
# COMPACT_ATOMS: atom_id res chain seq x y z
N MET A 1 -30.27 10.52 -59.51
CA MET A 1 -30.34 9.48 -60.55
C MET A 1 -30.53 8.18 -59.79
N THR A 2 -31.76 7.76 -59.67
CA THR A 2 -32.44 6.58 -60.27
C THR A 2 -31.83 5.27 -59.85
N ALA A 3 -32.45 4.23 -59.35
CA ALA A 3 -33.81 3.80 -59.04
C ALA A 3 -33.63 2.39 -58.43
N ALA A 4 -34.28 2.04 -57.40
CA ALA A 4 -35.50 1.25 -57.22
C ALA A 4 -35.46 -0.18 -57.81
N ALA A 5 -35.71 -1.20 -56.98
CA ALA A 5 -36.87 -2.09 -57.11
C ALA A 5 -36.84 -3.25 -56.05
N ARG A 6 -37.94 -3.39 -55.35
CA ARG A 6 -38.53 -4.62 -54.76
C ARG A 6 -39.37 -5.32 -55.84
N PRO A 7 -40.17 -6.43 -55.62
CA PRO A 7 -40.30 -7.39 -54.51
C PRO A 7 -40.52 -8.85 -54.97
N GLY A 8 -40.83 -9.76 -54.03
CA GLY A 8 -41.37 -11.07 -54.36
C GLY A 8 -41.83 -11.85 -53.15
N ALA A 9 -43.16 -11.92 -52.98
CA ALA A 9 -43.87 -12.67 -51.91
C ALA A 9 -44.43 -14.01 -52.42
N VAL A 10 -45.13 -14.74 -51.50
CA VAL A 10 -46.02 -15.92 -51.67
C VAL A 10 -45.37 -17.24 -51.26
N GLY A 11 -45.92 -18.03 -50.36
CA GLY A 11 -47.29 -18.27 -50.02
C GLY A 11 -47.44 -19.27 -48.83
N ALA A 12 -48.58 -19.14 -48.21
CA ALA A 12 -49.11 -19.93 -47.10
C ALA A 12 -49.66 -21.28 -47.50
N ARG A 13 -49.66 -22.27 -46.59
CA ARG A 13 -50.76 -23.27 -46.52
C ARG A 13 -51.06 -23.66 -45.05
N ARG A 14 -52.35 -23.50 -44.74
CA ARG A 14 -53.09 -23.96 -43.54
C ARG A 14 -53.33 -25.45 -43.59
N GLY A 15 -53.49 -26.09 -42.42
CA GLY A 15 -54.02 -27.45 -42.25
C GLY A 15 -54.64 -27.62 -40.87
N THR A 16 -55.92 -27.79 -40.83
CA THR A 16 -56.88 -27.74 -39.70
C THR A 16 -57.00 -29.09 -38.95
N ALA A 17 -57.18 -29.01 -37.65
CA ALA A 17 -58.06 -29.70 -36.69
C ALA A 17 -58.49 -31.16 -36.86
N ARG A 18 -58.46 -31.92 -35.74
CA ARG A 18 -59.66 -32.57 -35.20
C ARG A 18 -59.49 -33.06 -33.75
N ARG A 19 -60.49 -32.76 -32.96
CA ARG A 19 -60.78 -33.24 -31.61
C ARG A 19 -61.29 -34.68 -31.64
N HIS A 20 -60.99 -35.50 -30.61
CA HIS A 20 -61.93 -36.50 -30.10
C HIS A 20 -61.81 -36.58 -28.58
N ARG A 21 -62.97 -36.37 -27.94
CA ARG A 21 -63.28 -36.72 -26.56
C ARG A 21 -63.67 -38.20 -26.51
N ALA A 22 -63.27 -38.89 -25.45
CA ALA A 22 -64.07 -39.99 -24.93
C ALA A 22 -63.86 -40.06 -23.41
N ALA A 23 -64.96 -40.07 -22.72
CA ALA A 23 -65.10 -40.27 -21.28
C ALA A 23 -65.19 -41.78 -20.96
N GLY A 24 -64.72 -42.21 -19.79
CA GLY A 24 -64.92 -43.51 -19.27
C GLY A 24 -64.67 -43.52 -17.76
N ALA A 25 -65.73 -43.91 -17.01
CA ALA A 25 -65.80 -43.79 -15.55
C ALA A 25 -65.24 -45.02 -14.80
N ALA A 26 -64.79 -44.72 -13.59
CA ALA A 26 -64.85 -45.46 -12.32
C ALA A 26 -64.32 -46.90 -12.18
N ALA A 27 -63.38 -47.02 -11.23
CA ALA A 27 -63.51 -48.07 -10.17
C ALA A 27 -62.57 -47.73 -8.99
N LEU A 28 -63.13 -47.58 -7.83
CA LEU A 28 -62.43 -47.44 -6.55
C LEU A 28 -61.83 -48.80 -6.17
N ALA A 29 -60.51 -48.84 -5.94
CA ALA A 29 -59.88 -49.96 -5.21
C ALA A 29 -59.04 -49.33 -4.09
N SER A 30 -59.47 -49.50 -2.87
CA SER A 30 -58.73 -49.10 -1.67
C SER A 30 -57.54 -50.06 -1.48
N ALA A 31 -56.31 -49.51 -1.65
CA ALA A 31 -55.09 -50.19 -1.23
C ALA A 31 -54.52 -49.42 -0.03
N ALA A 32 -54.47 -50.03 1.12
CA ALA A 32 -53.79 -49.58 2.31
C ALA A 32 -52.27 -49.58 2.02
N VAL A 33 -51.65 -48.38 1.95
CA VAL A 33 -50.21 -48.26 1.89
C VAL A 33 -49.68 -48.05 3.31
N ALA A 34 -48.89 -49.06 3.75
CA ALA A 34 -48.12 -48.97 4.99
C ALA A 34 -47.15 -47.79 4.93
N LEU A 35 -47.25 -46.84 5.88
CA LEU A 35 -46.28 -45.83 6.12
C LEU A 35 -44.99 -46.47 6.66
N ALA A 36 -44.01 -46.70 5.78
CA ALA A 36 -42.64 -46.91 6.20
C ALA A 36 -42.09 -45.54 6.62
N GLY A 37 -41.79 -45.39 7.91
CA GLY A 37 -41.19 -44.18 8.46
C GLY A 37 -39.81 -43.93 7.83
N PHE A 38 -39.68 -42.82 7.11
CA PHE A 38 -38.38 -42.28 6.76
C PHE A 38 -37.78 -41.67 8.04
N ALA A 39 -36.73 -42.27 8.54
CA ALA A 39 -35.87 -41.61 9.52
C ALA A 39 -35.29 -40.35 8.87
N PRO A 40 -35.28 -39.19 9.56
CA PRO A 40 -34.60 -38.01 9.01
C PRO A 40 -33.12 -38.35 8.81
N ALA A 41 -32.59 -38.09 7.61
CA ALA A 41 -31.17 -38.16 7.34
C ALA A 41 -30.45 -37.25 8.36
N ALA A 42 -29.45 -37.79 9.04
CA ALA A 42 -28.61 -36.99 9.92
C ALA A 42 -28.06 -35.82 9.11
N ALA A 43 -28.28 -34.59 9.58
CA ALA A 43 -27.68 -33.41 8.99
C ALA A 43 -26.16 -33.61 8.96
N ALA A 44 -25.51 -33.34 7.82
CA ALA A 44 -24.07 -33.31 7.73
C ALA A 44 -23.54 -32.31 8.79
N PRO A 45 -22.42 -32.60 9.46
CA PRO A 45 -21.84 -31.64 10.39
C PRO A 45 -21.64 -30.31 9.64
N ALA A 46 -22.13 -29.21 10.22
CA ALA A 46 -21.91 -27.89 9.72
C ALA A 46 -20.39 -27.68 9.59
N ALA A 47 -19.94 -27.12 8.46
CA ALA A 47 -18.56 -26.70 8.33
C ALA A 47 -18.19 -25.81 9.52
N PRO A 48 -16.97 -25.92 10.07
CA PRO A 48 -16.55 -25.04 11.15
C PRO A 48 -16.75 -23.59 10.68
N ALA A 49 -17.37 -22.77 11.54
CA ALA A 49 -17.49 -21.35 11.27
C ALA A 49 -16.07 -20.77 11.04
N PRO A 50 -15.88 -19.88 10.07
CA PRO A 50 -14.61 -19.21 9.89
C PRO A 50 -14.21 -18.56 11.23
N PRO A 51 -12.91 -18.50 11.56
CA PRO A 51 -12.46 -17.81 12.77
C PRO A 51 -12.99 -16.38 12.72
N PRO A 52 -13.47 -15.82 13.85
CA PRO A 52 -13.91 -14.44 13.89
C PRO A 52 -12.72 -13.55 13.49
N GLN A 53 -12.93 -12.62 12.53
CA GLN A 53 -11.93 -11.62 12.17
C GLN A 53 -11.45 -10.93 13.45
N SER A 54 -10.15 -10.73 13.59
CA SER A 54 -9.58 -10.04 14.73
C SER A 54 -10.17 -8.63 14.81
N SER A 55 -10.64 -8.22 15.98
CA SER A 55 -11.15 -6.86 16.20
C SER A 55 -10.08 -5.78 15.95
N ALA A 56 -8.81 -6.16 15.90
CA ALA A 56 -7.67 -5.29 15.63
C ALA A 56 -7.29 -5.22 14.14
N ASP A 57 -7.99 -5.93 13.26
CA ASP A 57 -7.77 -5.87 11.83
C ASP A 57 -8.21 -4.52 11.23
N TRP A 58 -7.66 -4.21 10.03
CA TRP A 58 -8.01 -3.02 9.23
C TRP A 58 -8.56 -3.47 7.88
N THR A 59 -9.86 -3.80 7.84
CA THR A 59 -10.46 -4.59 6.74
C THR A 59 -10.92 -3.77 5.52
N GLY A 60 -10.75 -2.45 5.51
CA GLY A 60 -11.16 -1.62 4.38
C GLY A 60 -10.65 -0.20 4.45
N PHE A 61 -11.05 0.61 3.49
CA PHE A 61 -10.72 2.03 3.46
C PHE A 61 -11.23 2.72 4.72
N LEU A 62 -10.33 3.43 5.42
CA LEU A 62 -10.64 4.10 6.70
C LEU A 62 -11.28 3.17 7.74
N ARG A 63 -10.95 1.87 7.66
CA ARG A 63 -11.25 0.78 8.57
C ARG A 63 -12.67 0.23 8.51
N ASP A 64 -13.69 1.05 8.50
CA ASP A 64 -15.09 0.64 8.61
C ASP A 64 -16.01 1.43 7.64
N PRO A 65 -17.27 0.97 7.43
CA PRO A 65 -18.18 1.62 6.49
C PRO A 65 -18.57 3.07 6.83
N GLY A 66 -18.38 3.49 8.08
CA GLY A 66 -18.60 4.87 8.54
C GLY A 66 -17.36 5.74 8.46
N HIS A 67 -16.22 5.16 8.06
CA HIS A 67 -14.94 5.83 7.90
C HIS A 67 -14.41 6.44 9.20
N SER A 68 -14.42 5.65 10.29
CA SER A 68 -13.90 6.12 11.57
C SER A 68 -12.40 6.42 11.54
N SER A 69 -11.65 5.75 10.66
CA SER A 69 -10.17 5.82 10.61
C SER A 69 -9.50 5.57 11.96
N TYR A 70 -10.19 4.87 12.86
CA TYR A 70 -9.82 4.63 14.24
C TYR A 70 -9.85 3.15 14.59
N ASN A 71 -8.75 2.62 15.12
CA ASN A 71 -8.68 1.23 15.56
C ASN A 71 -8.56 1.14 17.09
N ALA A 72 -9.71 1.10 17.77
CA ALA A 72 -9.79 0.99 19.23
C ALA A 72 -9.12 -0.26 19.81
N ALA A 73 -8.94 -1.32 19.01
CA ALA A 73 -8.34 -2.58 19.43
C ALA A 73 -6.81 -2.61 19.27
N ALA A 74 -6.24 -1.75 18.43
CA ALA A 74 -4.80 -1.58 18.30
C ALA A 74 -4.29 -0.69 19.44
N THR A 75 -3.62 -1.27 20.45
CA THR A 75 -3.23 -0.54 21.67
C THR A 75 -1.76 -0.75 22.04
N SER A 76 -0.98 -1.42 21.24
CA SER A 76 0.42 -1.74 21.51
C SER A 76 1.32 -0.52 21.44
N ILE A 77 1.10 0.34 20.43
CA ILE A 77 1.84 1.57 20.21
C ILE A 77 1.20 2.68 21.05
N THR A 78 1.95 3.30 21.95
CA THR A 78 1.43 4.30 22.87
C THR A 78 2.28 5.58 22.82
N PRO A 79 1.74 6.74 23.24
CA PRO A 79 2.54 7.97 23.33
C PRO A 79 3.78 7.83 24.24
N SER A 80 3.79 6.90 25.18
CA SER A 80 4.91 6.71 26.11
C SER A 80 5.99 5.76 25.60
N ASN A 81 5.69 4.85 24.68
CA ASN A 81 6.65 3.87 24.13
C ASN A 81 7.06 4.15 22.68
N ILE A 82 6.55 5.23 22.08
CA ILE A 82 6.80 5.58 20.67
C ILE A 82 8.30 5.70 20.32
N GLY A 83 9.14 6.04 21.30
CA GLY A 83 10.59 6.10 21.12
C GLY A 83 11.25 4.75 20.87
N SER A 84 10.53 3.64 21.10
CA SER A 84 10.97 2.27 20.80
C SER A 84 10.39 1.73 19.49
N LEU A 85 9.60 2.54 18.77
CA LEU A 85 9.00 2.13 17.49
C LEU A 85 10.09 1.89 16.45
N GLN A 86 10.09 0.71 15.85
CA GLN A 86 11.08 0.33 14.85
C GLN A 86 10.46 -0.55 13.77
N PRO A 87 11.05 -0.62 12.56
CA PRO A 87 10.57 -1.52 11.53
C PRO A 87 10.79 -2.97 11.98
N VAL A 88 9.72 -3.76 11.95
CA VAL A 88 9.74 -5.18 12.31
C VAL A 88 9.78 -6.08 11.09
N TRP A 89 9.14 -5.68 10.00
CA TRP A 89 9.26 -6.34 8.71
C TRP A 89 9.08 -5.36 7.55
N ARG A 90 9.56 -5.76 6.37
CA ARG A 90 9.40 -5.00 5.13
C ARG A 90 9.23 -5.94 3.95
N TRP A 91 8.25 -5.63 3.13
CA TRP A 91 8.08 -6.22 1.82
C TRP A 91 8.23 -5.15 0.74
N VAL A 92 9.05 -5.41 -0.28
CA VAL A 92 9.27 -4.50 -1.41
C VAL A 92 8.62 -5.08 -2.65
N VAL A 93 7.85 -4.27 -3.36
CA VAL A 93 7.21 -4.68 -4.62
C VAL A 93 8.27 -5.27 -5.55
N PRO A 94 8.09 -6.49 -6.07
CA PRO A 94 9.02 -7.08 -7.02
C PRO A 94 9.21 -6.17 -8.23
N ALA A 95 10.44 -6.00 -8.71
CA ALA A 95 10.72 -5.18 -9.88
C ALA A 95 9.97 -5.75 -11.10
N ALA A 96 8.93 -5.05 -11.55
CA ALA A 96 8.18 -5.44 -12.73
C ALA A 96 8.95 -5.09 -14.00
N PRO A 97 8.99 -5.98 -15.00
CA PRO A 97 9.86 -5.83 -16.18
C PRO A 97 9.59 -4.57 -17.02
N ASN A 98 8.43 -3.93 -16.90
CA ASN A 98 7.95 -2.93 -17.86
C ASN A 98 7.44 -1.62 -17.27
N THR A 99 7.40 -1.41 -15.96
CA THR A 99 6.66 -0.28 -15.38
C THR A 99 7.55 0.79 -14.74
N GLY A 100 8.74 0.44 -14.31
CA GLY A 100 9.69 1.39 -13.70
C GLY A 100 9.23 1.99 -12.37
N SER A 101 8.01 1.71 -11.90
CA SER A 101 7.48 2.22 -10.62
C SER A 101 7.10 1.06 -9.71
N THR A 102 7.57 1.14 -8.48
CA THR A 102 7.27 0.20 -7.39
C THR A 102 6.65 0.96 -6.20
N THR A 103 5.87 2.00 -6.51
CA THR A 103 5.22 2.86 -5.51
C THR A 103 3.92 2.23 -5.05
N LEU A 104 3.67 2.28 -3.76
CA LEU A 104 2.41 1.93 -3.13
C LEU A 104 1.65 3.24 -2.85
N LEU A 105 0.59 3.50 -3.60
CA LEU A 105 -0.29 4.66 -3.41
C LEU A 105 -1.56 4.30 -2.65
N ALA A 106 -1.99 3.03 -2.71
CA ALA A 106 -3.09 2.51 -1.93
C ALA A 106 -2.71 2.39 -0.45
N SER A 107 -3.70 2.44 0.42
CA SER A 107 -3.53 2.03 1.82
C SER A 107 -3.50 0.51 1.92
N PRO A 108 -2.72 -0.09 2.81
CA PRO A 108 -2.83 -1.52 3.07
C PRO A 108 -4.17 -1.83 3.77
N THR A 109 -4.71 -3.00 3.47
CA THR A 109 -5.82 -3.63 4.19
C THR A 109 -5.26 -4.86 4.89
N VAL A 110 -5.59 -5.06 6.15
CA VAL A 110 -5.11 -6.21 6.94
C VAL A 110 -6.29 -7.03 7.42
N SER A 111 -6.24 -8.31 7.17
CA SER A 111 -7.21 -9.29 7.66
C SER A 111 -6.51 -10.63 7.93
N ASP A 112 -6.69 -11.17 9.13
CA ASP A 112 -6.17 -12.48 9.56
C ASP A 112 -4.65 -12.69 9.28
N GLY A 113 -3.84 -11.64 9.51
CA GLY A 113 -2.38 -11.70 9.33
C GLY A 113 -1.92 -11.63 7.87
N VAL A 114 -2.80 -11.22 6.96
CA VAL A 114 -2.48 -10.96 5.55
C VAL A 114 -2.69 -9.49 5.23
N ALA A 115 -1.66 -8.86 4.69
CA ALA A 115 -1.73 -7.51 4.16
C ALA A 115 -2.05 -7.54 2.67
N TYR A 116 -3.14 -6.87 2.27
CA TYR A 116 -3.60 -6.74 0.89
C TYR A 116 -3.33 -5.32 0.40
N ILE A 117 -2.66 -5.17 -0.76
CA ILE A 117 -2.28 -3.86 -1.27
C ILE A 117 -2.14 -3.81 -2.79
N GLY A 118 -2.62 -2.72 -3.37
CA GLY A 118 -2.41 -2.39 -4.78
C GLY A 118 -1.11 -1.62 -5.00
N ALA A 119 -0.49 -1.78 -6.17
CA ALA A 119 0.75 -1.10 -6.53
C ALA A 119 0.67 -0.42 -7.91
N ASP A 120 1.56 0.55 -8.13
CA ASP A 120 1.66 1.31 -9.39
C ASP A 120 2.18 0.48 -10.57
N ASP A 121 2.53 -0.79 -10.35
CA ASP A 121 2.88 -1.75 -11.41
C ASP A 121 1.65 -2.45 -12.03
N GLY A 122 0.46 -2.18 -11.51
CA GLY A 122 -0.80 -2.77 -11.95
C GLY A 122 -1.15 -4.11 -11.31
N TYR A 123 -0.32 -4.58 -10.38
CA TYR A 123 -0.60 -5.76 -9.59
C TYR A 123 -1.23 -5.43 -8.25
N PHE A 124 -2.08 -6.33 -7.81
CA PHE A 124 -2.62 -6.40 -6.46
C PHE A 124 -1.97 -7.58 -5.74
N TYR A 125 -1.53 -7.39 -4.51
CA TYR A 125 -0.73 -8.35 -3.76
C TYR A 125 -1.41 -8.73 -2.44
N ALA A 126 -1.30 -10.01 -2.07
CA ALA A 126 -1.52 -10.49 -0.71
C ALA A 126 -0.18 -10.92 -0.12
N VAL A 127 0.20 -10.34 0.99
CA VAL A 127 1.48 -10.55 1.66
C VAL A 127 1.21 -11.10 3.06
N ASP A 128 1.76 -12.27 3.35
CA ASP A 128 1.70 -12.86 4.69
C ASP A 128 2.60 -12.07 5.64
N GLU A 129 2.03 -11.53 6.70
CA GLU A 129 2.74 -10.66 7.64
C GLU A 129 3.80 -11.40 8.47
N ALA A 130 3.58 -12.68 8.76
CA ALA A 130 4.51 -13.48 9.56
C ALA A 130 5.74 -13.91 8.77
N THR A 131 5.58 -14.23 7.47
CA THR A 131 6.65 -14.74 6.62
C THR A 131 7.17 -13.71 5.62
N GLN A 132 6.46 -12.60 5.43
CA GLN A 132 6.69 -11.55 4.42
C GLN A 132 6.71 -12.09 2.98
N GLN A 133 6.10 -13.25 2.75
CA GLN A 133 6.00 -13.85 1.44
C GLN A 133 4.72 -13.40 0.73
N VAL A 134 4.81 -13.18 -0.57
CA VAL A 134 3.62 -13.00 -1.40
C VAL A 134 2.89 -14.34 -1.48
N LEU A 135 1.68 -14.39 -0.92
CA LEU A 135 0.80 -15.54 -1.02
C LEU A 135 0.28 -15.68 -2.44
N TRP A 136 -0.16 -14.57 -3.00
CA TRP A 136 -0.60 -14.46 -4.38
C TRP A 136 -0.49 -13.02 -4.89
N SER A 137 -0.51 -12.86 -6.20
CA SER A 137 -0.65 -11.56 -6.86
C SER A 137 -1.54 -11.69 -8.09
N ALA A 138 -2.32 -10.64 -8.39
CA ALA A 138 -3.20 -10.56 -9.55
C ALA A 138 -2.91 -9.27 -10.33
N TYR A 139 -2.69 -9.40 -11.65
CA TYR A 139 -2.58 -8.23 -12.52
C TYR A 139 -3.98 -7.72 -12.87
N LEU A 140 -4.31 -6.50 -12.45
CA LEU A 140 -5.63 -5.89 -12.62
C LEU A 140 -5.60 -4.63 -13.50
N GLY A 141 -4.49 -4.39 -14.19
CA GLY A 141 -4.38 -3.34 -15.18
C GLY A 141 -3.44 -2.20 -14.81
N LEU A 142 -3.04 -1.45 -15.84
CA LEU A 142 -2.16 -0.30 -15.75
C LEU A 142 -2.61 0.75 -16.76
N VAL A 143 -2.81 1.98 -16.31
CA VAL A 143 -3.06 3.14 -17.17
C VAL A 143 -1.73 3.83 -17.46
N THR A 144 -1.31 3.80 -18.73
CA THR A 144 -0.02 4.36 -19.17
C THR A 144 -0.12 5.78 -19.70
N GLU A 145 -1.28 6.15 -20.24
CA GLU A 145 -1.55 7.47 -20.84
C GLU A 145 -2.40 8.29 -19.87
N THR A 146 -1.80 9.14 -19.06
CA THR A 146 -2.52 10.03 -18.16
C THR A 146 -2.15 11.48 -18.41
N THR A 147 -3.09 12.38 -18.13
CA THR A 147 -2.88 13.82 -18.27
C THR A 147 -2.31 14.47 -17.02
N CYS A 148 -2.42 13.81 -15.86
CA CYS A 148 -2.02 14.40 -14.58
C CYS A 148 -0.85 13.69 -13.89
N ARG A 149 -0.59 12.42 -14.19
CA ARG A 149 0.55 11.66 -13.63
C ARG A 149 1.05 10.66 -14.65
N GLY A 150 2.27 10.16 -14.45
CA GLY A 150 2.81 9.00 -15.17
C GLY A 150 1.93 7.75 -14.98
N PRO A 151 2.40 6.58 -15.40
CA PRO A 151 1.64 5.35 -15.28
C PRO A 151 1.04 5.19 -13.88
N LEU A 152 -0.25 4.81 -13.82
CA LEU A 152 -1.00 4.57 -12.60
C LEU A 152 -1.50 3.13 -12.59
N GLY A 153 -1.14 2.40 -11.55
CA GLY A 153 -1.69 1.09 -11.24
C GLY A 153 -2.90 1.19 -10.30
N ILE A 154 -2.94 0.33 -9.30
CA ILE A 154 -4.05 0.23 -8.37
C ILE A 154 -3.83 1.19 -7.20
N VAL A 155 -4.63 2.24 -7.11
CA VAL A 155 -4.58 3.26 -6.06
C VAL A 155 -5.72 3.10 -5.04
N ALA A 156 -6.79 2.39 -5.41
CA ALA A 156 -7.91 2.11 -4.52
C ALA A 156 -7.47 1.14 -3.40
N THR A 157 -7.89 1.42 -2.18
CA THR A 157 -7.77 0.50 -1.05
C THR A 157 -8.81 -0.60 -1.20
N ALA A 158 -8.42 -1.86 -0.97
CA ALA A 158 -9.37 -2.96 -1.00
C ALA A 158 -10.23 -3.01 0.26
N THR A 159 -11.37 -3.69 0.16
CA THR A 159 -12.18 -4.11 1.31
C THR A 159 -12.18 -5.64 1.39
N VAL A 160 -11.86 -6.20 2.55
CA VAL A 160 -11.99 -7.64 2.84
C VAL A 160 -13.26 -7.86 3.63
N ALA A 161 -14.14 -8.68 3.11
CA ALA A 161 -15.40 -9.04 3.76
C ALA A 161 -15.85 -10.44 3.33
N ASP A 162 -16.56 -11.14 4.21
CA ASP A 162 -17.13 -12.45 3.88
C ASP A 162 -18.21 -12.31 2.81
N ASP A 163 -18.18 -13.18 1.81
CA ASP A 163 -19.27 -13.30 0.85
C ASP A 163 -20.55 -13.78 1.56
N PRO A 164 -21.66 -13.04 1.54
CA PRO A 164 -22.86 -13.40 2.29
C PRO A 164 -23.54 -14.70 1.80
N ALA A 165 -23.22 -15.20 0.61
CA ALA A 165 -23.78 -16.44 0.09
C ALA A 165 -22.95 -17.68 0.47
N THR A 166 -21.63 -17.56 0.57
CA THR A 166 -20.72 -18.68 0.84
C THR A 166 -20.09 -18.62 2.23
N GLY A 167 -19.90 -17.41 2.77
CA GLY A 167 -19.15 -17.17 3.99
C GLY A 167 -17.62 -17.14 3.77
N ASP A 168 -17.16 -17.17 2.52
CA ASP A 168 -15.74 -17.16 2.21
C ASP A 168 -15.17 -15.73 2.26
N PRO A 169 -14.01 -15.50 2.88
CA PRO A 169 -13.32 -14.22 2.84
C PRO A 169 -13.00 -13.79 1.41
N THR A 170 -13.43 -12.61 1.04
CA THR A 170 -13.33 -12.08 -0.33
C THR A 170 -12.76 -10.67 -0.31
N VAL A 171 -11.84 -10.41 -1.23
CA VAL A 171 -11.20 -9.09 -1.42
C VAL A 171 -11.91 -8.35 -2.55
N TYR A 172 -12.49 -7.20 -2.25
CA TYR A 172 -13.13 -6.33 -3.23
C TYR A 172 -12.21 -5.14 -3.53
N VAL A 173 -11.90 -4.91 -4.81
CA VAL A 173 -10.98 -3.84 -5.23
C VAL A 173 -11.37 -3.24 -6.57
N ASN A 174 -11.24 -1.91 -6.69
CA ASN A 174 -11.42 -1.18 -7.95
C ASN A 174 -10.07 -1.12 -8.68
N ALA A 175 -10.10 -1.33 -10.00
CA ALA A 175 -8.89 -1.45 -10.80
C ALA A 175 -8.83 -0.41 -11.94
N PRO A 176 -7.62 -0.06 -12.42
CA PRO A 176 -7.43 0.94 -13.45
C PRO A 176 -7.93 0.51 -14.83
N ASP A 177 -8.17 -0.79 -15.07
CA ASP A 177 -8.76 -1.30 -16.31
C ASP A 177 -10.27 -1.03 -16.43
N GLY A 178 -10.88 -0.42 -15.40
CA GLY A 178 -12.28 -0.03 -15.38
C GLY A 178 -13.23 -1.07 -14.84
N TYR A 179 -12.71 -2.09 -14.16
CA TYR A 179 -13.50 -3.09 -13.46
C TYR A 179 -13.38 -2.92 -11.94
N THR A 180 -14.41 -3.38 -11.23
CA THR A 180 -14.32 -3.78 -9.83
C THR A 180 -14.25 -5.30 -9.77
N TYR A 181 -13.42 -5.83 -8.88
CA TYR A 181 -13.14 -7.25 -8.73
C TYR A 181 -13.55 -7.73 -7.35
N ALA A 182 -14.05 -8.97 -7.30
CA ALA A 182 -14.06 -9.79 -6.11
C ALA A 182 -13.04 -10.92 -6.31
N LEU A 183 -12.07 -11.01 -5.43
CA LEU A 183 -11.01 -12.02 -5.45
C LEU A 183 -11.14 -12.90 -4.21
N ASP A 184 -10.99 -14.20 -4.37
CA ASP A 184 -10.85 -15.12 -3.25
C ASP A 184 -9.64 -14.72 -2.40
N ALA A 185 -9.84 -14.45 -1.12
CA ALA A 185 -8.81 -13.88 -0.26
C ALA A 185 -7.60 -14.82 -0.06
N ALA A 186 -7.80 -16.13 -0.15
CA ALA A 186 -6.73 -17.11 0.04
C ALA A 186 -5.89 -17.35 -1.22
N THR A 187 -6.49 -17.20 -2.42
CA THR A 187 -5.85 -17.61 -3.68
C THR A 187 -5.66 -16.50 -4.70
N GLY A 188 -6.33 -15.35 -4.53
CA GLY A 188 -6.35 -14.26 -5.52
C GLY A 188 -7.14 -14.58 -6.79
N THR A 189 -7.85 -15.71 -6.81
CA THR A 189 -8.67 -16.11 -7.96
C THR A 189 -9.86 -15.18 -8.11
N VAL A 190 -10.15 -14.72 -9.33
CA VAL A 190 -11.32 -13.89 -9.59
C VAL A 190 -12.59 -14.70 -9.35
N VAL A 191 -13.38 -14.30 -8.36
CA VAL A 191 -14.74 -14.83 -8.09
C VAL A 191 -15.71 -14.21 -9.09
N TRP A 192 -15.67 -12.88 -9.21
CA TRP A 192 -16.37 -12.11 -10.23
C TRP A 192 -15.66 -10.81 -10.55
N GLN A 193 -15.95 -10.24 -11.69
CA GLN A 193 -15.55 -8.88 -12.07
C GLN A 193 -16.72 -8.18 -12.73
N SER A 194 -16.87 -6.89 -12.50
CA SER A 194 -17.96 -6.07 -13.04
C SER A 194 -17.46 -4.76 -13.59
N VAL A 195 -17.98 -4.39 -14.75
CA VAL A 195 -17.60 -3.13 -15.42
C VAL A 195 -18.11 -1.95 -14.61
N VAL A 196 -17.21 -1.07 -14.20
CA VAL A 196 -17.53 0.27 -13.70
C VAL A 196 -17.58 1.22 -14.89
N HIS A 197 -16.48 1.38 -15.59
CA HIS A 197 -16.38 2.07 -16.87
C HIS A 197 -15.04 1.77 -17.52
N ILE A 198 -15.06 1.31 -18.78
CA ILE A 198 -13.83 1.02 -19.51
C ILE A 198 -13.21 2.33 -20.02
N PRO A 199 -11.98 2.68 -19.58
CA PRO A 199 -11.29 3.87 -20.07
C PRO A 199 -11.06 3.81 -21.58
N SER A 200 -11.16 4.95 -22.27
CA SER A 200 -10.84 4.97 -23.69
C SER A 200 -9.34 4.79 -23.92
N ALA A 201 -8.97 3.92 -24.86
CA ALA A 201 -7.57 3.59 -25.14
C ALA A 201 -6.69 4.78 -25.57
N THR A 202 -7.31 5.92 -25.94
CA THR A 202 -6.60 7.10 -26.43
C THR A 202 -6.60 8.27 -25.45
N LYS A 203 -7.46 8.26 -24.42
CA LYS A 203 -7.64 9.39 -23.51
C LYS A 203 -7.50 9.01 -22.04
N ASN A 204 -7.71 7.71 -21.71
CA ASN A 204 -7.82 7.26 -20.32
C ASN A 204 -8.70 8.20 -19.48
N ASP A 205 -9.90 8.43 -19.98
CA ASP A 205 -10.85 9.44 -19.50
C ASP A 205 -11.45 9.10 -18.13
N TYR A 206 -11.48 7.83 -17.77
CA TYR A 206 -11.97 7.34 -16.47
C TYR A 206 -10.85 6.74 -15.63
N PHE A 207 -10.97 6.86 -14.32
CA PHE A 207 -10.04 6.21 -13.39
C PHE A 207 -10.73 5.88 -12.06
N ALA A 208 -10.37 4.74 -11.47
CA ALA A 208 -10.92 4.25 -10.21
C ALA A 208 -10.12 4.81 -9.01
N TRP A 209 -10.39 6.06 -8.63
CA TRP A 209 -9.76 6.71 -7.48
C TRP A 209 -10.30 6.21 -6.14
N GLY A 210 -11.63 6.11 -6.01
CA GLY A 210 -12.31 5.70 -4.79
C GLY A 210 -12.20 4.19 -4.54
N SER A 211 -12.26 3.82 -3.28
CA SER A 211 -12.31 2.44 -2.80
C SER A 211 -13.74 1.90 -2.84
N PRO A 212 -13.96 0.57 -2.94
CA PRO A 212 -15.31 0.00 -2.85
C PRO A 212 -15.81 0.05 -1.40
N LEU A 213 -17.03 0.54 -1.21
CA LEU A 213 -17.77 0.36 0.05
C LEU A 213 -18.54 -0.95 -0.02
N VAL A 214 -18.28 -1.88 0.89
CA VAL A 214 -18.94 -3.18 0.96
C VAL A 214 -19.78 -3.26 2.23
N VAL A 215 -21.09 -3.24 2.07
CA VAL A 215 -22.04 -3.29 3.19
C VAL A 215 -23.33 -3.99 2.81
N ASN A 216 -23.90 -4.75 3.73
CA ASN A 216 -25.23 -5.36 3.61
C ASN A 216 -25.47 -6.13 2.30
N GLY A 217 -24.46 -6.87 1.82
CA GLY A 217 -24.55 -7.66 0.59
C GLY A 217 -24.42 -6.87 -0.71
N THR A 218 -23.97 -5.62 -0.62
CA THR A 218 -23.81 -4.71 -1.78
C THR A 218 -22.43 -4.07 -1.79
N VAL A 219 -21.84 -3.95 -2.99
CA VAL A 219 -20.59 -3.24 -3.27
C VAL A 219 -20.94 -1.95 -4.01
N TYR A 220 -20.63 -0.79 -3.42
CA TYR A 220 -20.85 0.52 -4.02
C TYR A 220 -19.54 1.08 -4.55
N VAL A 221 -19.56 1.56 -5.80
CA VAL A 221 -18.37 2.01 -6.53
C VAL A 221 -18.65 3.34 -7.23
N GLY A 222 -17.81 4.33 -6.97
CA GLY A 222 -17.87 5.63 -7.63
C GLY A 222 -17.36 5.58 -9.07
N ILE A 223 -17.99 6.36 -9.95
CA ILE A 223 -17.52 6.63 -11.31
C ILE A 223 -16.86 7.99 -11.31
N SER A 224 -15.61 8.06 -11.79
CA SER A 224 -14.85 9.31 -11.79
C SER A 224 -13.98 9.48 -13.04
N SER A 225 -13.65 10.74 -13.33
CA SER A 225 -12.72 11.12 -14.38
C SER A 225 -11.27 10.83 -13.98
N ASN A 226 -10.41 10.70 -14.99
CA ASN A 226 -8.97 10.74 -14.80
C ASN A 226 -8.52 12.22 -14.82
N CYS A 227 -8.46 12.84 -13.62
CA CYS A 227 -7.98 14.22 -13.44
C CYS A 227 -8.73 15.29 -14.26
N ASP A 228 -10.03 15.11 -14.45
CA ASP A 228 -10.92 16.03 -15.17
C ASP A 228 -10.51 16.42 -16.60
N ALA A 229 -9.64 15.64 -17.20
CA ALA A 229 -9.11 15.89 -18.53
C ALA A 229 -9.22 14.69 -19.48
N PRO A 230 -10.46 14.42 -19.97
CA PRO A 230 -11.70 15.23 -19.88
C PRO A 230 -12.53 14.90 -18.65
N LEU A 231 -13.45 15.81 -18.29
CA LEU A 231 -14.59 15.46 -17.44
C LEU A 231 -15.45 14.37 -18.14
N VAL A 232 -16.02 13.48 -17.33
CA VAL A 232 -16.83 12.34 -17.80
C VAL A 232 -18.22 12.34 -17.16
N PRO A 233 -19.23 11.65 -17.71
CA PRO A 233 -20.44 11.30 -16.97
C PRO A 233 -20.08 10.46 -15.75
N ALA A 234 -20.54 10.87 -14.58
CA ALA A 234 -20.14 10.27 -13.31
C ALA A 234 -21.36 9.88 -12.46
N GLY A 235 -21.12 9.23 -11.33
CA GLY A 235 -22.15 8.77 -10.42
C GLY A 235 -21.71 7.62 -9.53
N LEU A 236 -22.65 6.78 -9.12
CA LEU A 236 -22.43 5.62 -8.25
C LEU A 236 -23.07 4.38 -8.85
N LEU A 237 -22.37 3.26 -8.80
CA LEU A 237 -22.88 1.93 -9.12
C LEU A 237 -23.02 1.10 -7.86
N ALA A 238 -24.03 0.24 -7.82
CA ALA A 238 -24.20 -0.77 -6.80
C ALA A 238 -24.21 -2.17 -7.44
N PHE A 239 -23.40 -3.07 -6.91
CA PHE A 239 -23.30 -4.45 -7.36
C PHE A 239 -23.66 -5.42 -6.22
N SER A 240 -24.28 -6.55 -6.56
CA SER A 240 -24.45 -7.66 -5.61
C SER A 240 -23.08 -8.14 -5.14
N GLN A 241 -22.86 -8.18 -3.84
CA GLN A 241 -21.61 -8.60 -3.24
C GLN A 241 -21.20 -10.02 -3.66
N SER A 242 -22.15 -10.97 -3.74
CA SER A 242 -21.85 -12.36 -4.08
C SER A 242 -21.73 -12.64 -5.58
N THR A 243 -22.36 -11.85 -6.45
CA THR A 243 -22.45 -12.19 -7.88
C THR A 243 -21.85 -11.16 -8.82
N GLY A 244 -21.54 -9.96 -8.34
CA GLY A 244 -21.13 -8.84 -9.17
C GLY A 244 -22.23 -8.27 -10.08
N ALA A 245 -23.44 -8.80 -10.02
CA ALA A 245 -24.54 -8.26 -10.84
C ALA A 245 -24.85 -6.82 -10.43
N GLN A 246 -24.91 -5.90 -11.39
CA GLN A 246 -25.32 -4.53 -11.11
C GLN A 246 -26.80 -4.51 -10.66
N VAL A 247 -27.05 -3.96 -9.48
CA VAL A 247 -28.39 -3.89 -8.88
C VAL A 247 -28.99 -2.49 -8.91
N ALA A 248 -28.17 -1.46 -8.89
CA ALA A 248 -28.62 -0.07 -9.01
C ALA A 248 -27.55 0.83 -9.63
N GLN A 249 -27.98 2.00 -10.10
CA GLN A 249 -27.12 3.06 -10.63
C GLN A 249 -27.74 4.43 -10.35
N TRP A 250 -26.88 5.37 -9.94
CA TRP A 250 -27.19 6.78 -9.87
C TRP A 250 -26.23 7.55 -10.78
N ASN A 251 -26.76 8.50 -11.55
CA ASN A 251 -25.94 9.44 -12.32
C ASN A 251 -25.96 10.79 -11.60
N SER A 252 -24.78 11.33 -11.31
CA SER A 252 -24.65 12.60 -10.60
C SER A 252 -25.19 13.79 -11.39
N LEU A 253 -25.21 13.68 -12.72
CA LEU A 253 -25.71 14.71 -13.62
C LEU A 253 -26.72 14.13 -14.61
N PRO A 254 -27.63 14.96 -15.17
CA PRO A 254 -28.55 14.55 -16.22
C PRO A 254 -27.84 14.03 -17.48
N PRO A 255 -28.49 13.19 -18.29
CA PRO A 255 -27.95 12.70 -19.55
C PRO A 255 -27.35 13.79 -20.44
N GLY A 256 -26.16 13.57 -20.96
CA GLY A 256 -25.43 14.53 -21.82
C GLY A 256 -24.65 15.61 -21.07
N LYS A 257 -24.64 15.59 -19.75
CA LYS A 257 -23.78 16.41 -18.90
C LYS A 257 -22.57 15.58 -18.42
N ILE A 258 -21.47 16.24 -18.11
CA ILE A 258 -20.19 15.64 -17.68
C ILE A 258 -19.67 16.35 -16.43
N GLY A 259 -18.94 15.62 -15.59
CA GLY A 259 -18.41 16.08 -14.30
C GLY A 259 -19.17 15.49 -13.11
N ALA A 260 -19.04 16.11 -11.95
CA ALA A 260 -19.57 15.65 -10.67
C ALA A 260 -19.11 14.22 -10.34
N SER A 261 -17.81 13.99 -10.53
CA SER A 261 -17.14 12.71 -10.26
C SER A 261 -17.33 12.28 -8.80
N VAL A 262 -17.67 11.00 -8.58
CA VAL A 262 -17.59 10.37 -7.26
C VAL A 262 -16.22 9.70 -7.18
N TRP A 263 -15.21 10.47 -6.84
CA TRP A 263 -13.82 10.01 -6.77
C TRP A 263 -13.32 9.73 -5.35
N SER A 264 -14.04 10.19 -4.33
CA SER A 264 -13.90 9.77 -2.94
C SER A 264 -14.66 8.46 -2.68
N THR A 265 -14.36 7.78 -1.58
CA THR A 265 -15.04 6.55 -1.19
C THR A 265 -16.40 6.85 -0.57
N PRO A 266 -17.50 6.18 -0.98
CA PRO A 266 -18.80 6.30 -0.34
C PRO A 266 -18.76 5.80 1.11
N ALA A 267 -19.61 6.36 1.99
CA ALA A 267 -19.73 5.90 3.37
C ALA A 267 -21.19 5.56 3.73
N GLN A 268 -21.39 4.70 4.74
CA GLN A 268 -22.72 4.35 5.23
C GLN A 268 -23.08 5.14 6.47
N ALA A 269 -24.20 5.83 6.44
CA ALA A 269 -24.78 6.52 7.58
C ALA A 269 -25.45 5.55 8.58
N ALA A 270 -25.71 6.02 9.78
CA ALA A 270 -26.28 5.21 10.87
C ALA A 270 -27.67 4.61 10.54
N ASP A 271 -28.44 5.25 9.70
CA ASP A 271 -29.76 4.77 9.24
C ASP A 271 -29.69 3.90 7.97
N GLY A 272 -28.49 3.63 7.48
CA GLY A 272 -28.22 2.76 6.33
C GLY A 272 -28.15 3.45 4.98
N ARG A 273 -28.49 4.74 4.85
CA ARG A 273 -28.30 5.50 3.60
C ARG A 273 -26.83 5.57 3.20
N ILE A 274 -26.56 5.71 1.92
CA ILE A 274 -25.21 5.87 1.39
C ILE A 274 -24.93 7.35 1.16
N ILE A 275 -23.88 7.85 1.78
CA ILE A 275 -23.43 9.23 1.59
C ILE A 275 -22.28 9.24 0.59
N VAL A 276 -22.42 10.06 -0.44
CA VAL A 276 -21.37 10.31 -1.43
C VAL A 276 -21.06 11.80 -1.50
N ALA A 277 -19.87 12.10 -1.97
CA ALA A 277 -19.47 13.46 -2.28
C ALA A 277 -19.02 13.55 -3.73
N THR A 278 -19.27 14.69 -4.36
CA THR A 278 -19.03 14.88 -5.79
C THR A 278 -18.02 15.99 -6.05
N GLY A 279 -17.30 15.82 -7.15
CA GLY A 279 -16.42 16.84 -7.69
C GLY A 279 -17.16 17.89 -8.52
N ASN A 280 -16.38 18.78 -9.12
CA ASN A 280 -16.84 19.85 -9.97
C ASN A 280 -17.57 19.32 -11.21
N GLY A 281 -18.56 20.06 -11.66
CA GLY A 281 -19.33 19.77 -12.86
C GLY A 281 -19.29 20.92 -13.85
N TYR A 282 -19.49 20.61 -15.14
CA TYR A 282 -19.67 21.65 -16.13
C TYR A 282 -21.12 22.11 -16.11
N ASN A 283 -21.40 23.24 -15.43
CA ASN A 283 -22.73 23.80 -15.32
C ASN A 283 -22.89 25.04 -16.23
N SER A 284 -23.44 24.83 -17.42
CA SER A 284 -23.78 25.95 -18.32
C SER A 284 -25.23 26.47 -18.16
N SER A 285 -26.04 25.93 -17.23
CA SER A 285 -27.51 26.17 -17.26
C SER A 285 -28.18 26.47 -15.92
N GLY A 286 -27.47 26.60 -14.80
CA GLY A 286 -28.03 27.05 -13.50
C GLY A 286 -29.11 26.13 -12.89
N GLN A 287 -29.21 24.88 -13.31
CA GLN A 287 -30.07 23.90 -12.67
C GLN A 287 -29.36 23.28 -11.46
N PRO A 288 -30.07 22.86 -10.41
CA PRO A 288 -29.48 22.12 -9.30
C PRO A 288 -28.96 20.81 -9.85
N LEU A 289 -27.65 20.74 -9.99
CA LEU A 289 -26.88 19.57 -10.35
C LEU A 289 -26.17 19.14 -9.10
N TYR A 290 -25.87 17.86 -8.97
CA TYR A 290 -25.14 17.33 -7.81
C TYR A 290 -23.63 17.44 -8.03
N ASP A 291 -23.14 18.56 -8.59
CA ASP A 291 -21.73 18.94 -8.59
C ASP A 291 -21.38 19.67 -7.28
N ASP A 292 -20.17 19.57 -6.80
CA ASP A 292 -19.70 20.16 -5.53
C ASP A 292 -20.70 19.89 -4.38
N SER A 293 -21.18 18.66 -4.26
CA SER A 293 -22.31 18.31 -3.40
C SER A 293 -22.02 17.14 -2.47
N VAL A 294 -22.67 17.13 -1.32
CA VAL A 294 -22.84 15.95 -0.46
C VAL A 294 -24.25 15.41 -0.71
N VAL A 295 -24.37 14.13 -1.04
CA VAL A 295 -25.63 13.50 -1.46
C VAL A 295 -25.89 12.24 -0.67
N ALA A 296 -27.10 12.12 -0.12
CA ALA A 296 -27.60 10.92 0.54
C ALA A 296 -28.44 10.10 -0.45
N LEU A 297 -28.13 8.84 -0.60
CA LEU A 297 -28.76 7.91 -1.53
C LEU A 297 -29.44 6.76 -0.78
N ASP A 298 -30.58 6.30 -1.28
CA ASP A 298 -31.22 5.07 -0.82
C ASP A 298 -30.31 3.87 -1.14
N PRO A 299 -30.00 3.00 -0.16
CA PRO A 299 -29.02 1.93 -0.35
C PRO A 299 -29.44 0.90 -1.41
N ASN A 300 -30.74 0.71 -1.67
CA ASN A 300 -31.23 -0.31 -2.58
C ASN A 300 -31.45 0.19 -4.00
N THR A 301 -31.89 1.44 -4.14
CA THR A 301 -32.30 2.01 -5.43
C THR A 301 -31.36 3.08 -5.95
N LEU A 302 -30.49 3.60 -5.11
CA LEU A 302 -29.65 4.78 -5.34
C LEU A 302 -30.44 6.03 -5.73
N SER A 303 -31.74 6.09 -5.36
CA SER A 303 -32.49 7.32 -5.50
C SER A 303 -32.01 8.35 -4.48
N VAL A 304 -31.94 9.61 -4.89
CA VAL A 304 -31.53 10.70 -3.99
C VAL A 304 -32.58 10.88 -2.90
N LEU A 305 -32.16 10.78 -1.65
CA LEU A 305 -32.98 11.03 -0.47
C LEU A 305 -32.85 12.48 -0.03
N ASP A 306 -31.62 13.01 -0.07
CA ASP A 306 -31.30 14.36 0.37
C ASP A 306 -29.97 14.83 -0.22
N SER A 307 -29.72 16.15 -0.22
CA SER A 307 -28.45 16.69 -0.73
C SER A 307 -28.21 18.13 -0.30
N TRP A 308 -26.92 18.49 -0.27
CA TRP A 308 -26.48 19.87 -0.11
C TRP A 308 -25.36 20.17 -1.08
N GLN A 309 -25.40 21.35 -1.73
CA GLN A 309 -24.37 21.84 -2.64
C GLN A 309 -23.62 23.02 -2.02
N VAL A 310 -22.31 23.09 -2.23
CA VAL A 310 -21.48 24.21 -1.79
C VAL A 310 -22.06 25.52 -2.36
N PRO A 311 -22.41 26.51 -1.50
CA PRO A 311 -22.97 27.78 -1.98
C PRO A 311 -22.00 28.49 -2.95
N PRO A 312 -22.50 29.14 -4.03
CA PRO A 312 -21.65 29.80 -5.03
C PRO A 312 -20.64 30.80 -4.44
N ALA A 313 -20.97 31.42 -3.30
CA ALA A 313 -20.07 32.35 -2.62
C ALA A 313 -18.87 31.66 -1.94
N GLN A 314 -18.92 30.35 -1.76
CA GLN A 314 -17.86 29.52 -1.15
C GLN A 314 -17.13 28.64 -2.17
N GLN A 315 -17.64 28.57 -3.40
CA GLN A 315 -16.98 27.83 -4.49
C GLN A 315 -15.72 28.57 -4.94
N ILE A 316 -14.68 27.79 -5.22
CA ILE A 316 -13.44 28.24 -5.87
C ILE A 316 -13.25 27.44 -7.16
N PRO A 317 -12.36 27.81 -8.07
CA PRO A 317 -11.99 26.94 -9.17
C PRO A 317 -11.53 25.57 -8.61
N ASP A 318 -12.06 24.47 -9.15
CA ASP A 318 -11.79 23.12 -8.68
C ASP A 318 -12.24 22.87 -7.22
N SER A 319 -13.51 23.20 -6.94
CA SER A 319 -14.12 23.16 -5.59
C SER A 319 -14.63 21.77 -5.19
N ASP A 320 -13.93 20.73 -5.60
CA ASP A 320 -14.28 19.34 -5.33
C ASP A 320 -14.37 19.01 -3.85
N PHE A 321 -15.20 18.01 -3.54
CA PHE A 321 -15.04 17.24 -2.33
C PHE A 321 -14.01 16.12 -2.57
N GLY A 322 -12.77 16.32 -2.11
CA GLY A 322 -11.70 15.34 -2.22
C GLY A 322 -11.68 14.35 -1.07
N GLY A 323 -12.07 14.79 0.11
CA GLY A 323 -12.21 13.92 1.28
C GLY A 323 -13.40 12.96 1.15
N SER A 324 -13.28 11.80 1.78
CA SER A 324 -14.41 10.88 1.95
C SER A 324 -15.25 11.28 3.17
N PRO A 325 -16.58 11.05 3.16
CA PRO A 325 -17.42 11.37 4.31
C PRO A 325 -17.02 10.56 5.55
N THR A 326 -16.93 11.21 6.70
CA THR A 326 -16.71 10.57 8.02
C THR A 326 -18.00 10.62 8.83
N MET A 327 -18.50 9.46 9.26
CA MET A 327 -19.66 9.36 10.14
C MET A 327 -19.23 9.51 11.60
N PHE A 328 -19.94 10.36 12.34
CA PHE A 328 -19.66 10.60 13.75
C PHE A 328 -20.93 10.92 14.53
N THR A 329 -20.83 11.07 15.84
CA THR A 329 -21.94 11.47 16.70
C THR A 329 -21.54 12.71 17.49
N ALA A 330 -22.45 13.69 17.57
CA ALA A 330 -22.25 14.89 18.37
C ALA A 330 -23.47 15.19 19.23
N THR A 331 -23.26 15.91 20.31
CA THR A 331 -24.39 16.42 21.14
C THR A 331 -24.79 17.79 20.61
N ILE A 332 -25.87 17.84 19.86
CA ILE A 332 -26.42 19.08 19.28
C ILE A 332 -27.66 19.47 20.05
N GLY A 333 -27.65 20.66 20.64
CA GLY A 333 -28.79 21.12 21.45
C GLY A 333 -29.15 20.21 22.64
N GLY A 334 -28.20 19.43 23.17
CA GLY A 334 -28.41 18.48 24.24
C GLY A 334 -28.88 17.09 23.80
N VAL A 335 -28.96 16.84 22.47
CA VAL A 335 -29.40 15.56 21.90
C VAL A 335 -28.20 14.89 21.19
N SER A 336 -28.00 13.59 21.41
CA SER A 336 -27.02 12.78 20.66
C SER A 336 -27.50 12.63 19.21
N THR A 337 -26.80 13.23 18.29
CA THR A 337 -27.18 13.37 16.87
C THR A 337 -26.16 12.69 15.97
N PRO A 338 -26.59 11.78 15.08
CA PRO A 338 -25.75 11.26 14.01
C PRO A 338 -25.35 12.37 13.02
N MET A 339 -24.06 12.50 12.79
CA MET A 339 -23.47 13.55 11.97
C MET A 339 -22.62 12.95 10.83
N VAL A 340 -22.47 13.69 9.75
CA VAL A 340 -21.47 13.44 8.70
C VAL A 340 -20.59 14.67 8.55
N GLY A 341 -19.29 14.44 8.49
CA GLY A 341 -18.29 15.47 8.26
C GLY A 341 -17.50 15.23 6.99
N ILE A 342 -17.13 16.29 6.29
CA ILE A 342 -16.37 16.19 5.07
C ILE A 342 -15.63 17.49 4.74
N CYS A 343 -14.42 17.37 4.21
CA CYS A 343 -13.63 18.51 3.76
C CYS A 343 -13.78 18.76 2.25
N ASN A 344 -13.85 20.05 1.88
CA ASN A 344 -13.90 20.51 0.49
C ASN A 344 -12.61 21.26 0.13
N LYS A 345 -12.19 21.22 -1.12
CA LYS A 345 -10.98 21.92 -1.62
C LYS A 345 -11.01 23.45 -1.40
N ASN A 346 -12.17 24.02 -1.04
CA ASN A 346 -12.22 25.41 -0.59
C ASN A 346 -11.62 25.63 0.82
N GLY A 347 -11.12 24.56 1.45
CA GLY A 347 -10.44 24.55 2.75
C GLY A 347 -11.38 24.52 3.94
N LEU A 348 -12.68 24.32 3.74
CA LEU A 348 -13.66 24.22 4.81
C LEU A 348 -14.06 22.77 5.05
N TYR A 349 -14.03 22.36 6.32
CA TYR A 349 -14.69 21.15 6.79
C TYR A 349 -16.13 21.49 7.15
N TYR A 350 -17.08 20.74 6.60
CA TYR A 350 -18.51 20.89 6.83
C TYR A 350 -19.04 19.72 7.64
N ALA A 351 -19.91 19.97 8.61
CA ALA A 351 -20.57 18.94 9.40
C ALA A 351 -22.09 19.09 9.34
N PHE A 352 -22.76 18.03 8.97
CA PHE A 352 -24.21 17.97 8.75
C PHE A 352 -24.85 16.95 9.69
N GLN A 353 -26.14 17.09 9.96
CA GLN A 353 -26.95 15.97 10.43
C GLN A 353 -27.10 14.96 9.28
N GLN A 354 -26.95 13.65 9.58
CA GLN A 354 -26.99 12.61 8.53
C GLN A 354 -28.34 12.51 7.83
N ASP A 355 -29.43 12.88 8.52
CA ASP A 355 -30.80 12.75 8.05
C ASP A 355 -31.38 14.06 7.47
N ASP A 356 -30.64 15.19 7.52
CA ASP A 356 -31.09 16.50 7.04
C ASP A 356 -29.94 17.30 6.41
N LEU A 357 -29.38 16.81 5.29
CA LEU A 357 -28.33 17.52 4.55
C LEU A 357 -28.83 18.86 3.99
N ALA A 358 -30.10 18.91 3.54
CA ALA A 358 -30.69 20.08 2.92
C ALA A 358 -30.78 21.29 3.86
N ALA A 359 -30.83 21.07 5.19
CA ALA A 359 -30.74 22.16 6.15
C ALA A 359 -29.39 22.89 6.13
N GLY A 360 -28.37 22.29 5.48
CA GLY A 360 -27.01 22.79 5.44
C GLY A 360 -26.18 22.35 6.66
N PRO A 361 -24.90 22.75 6.69
CA PRO A 361 -24.03 22.34 7.78
C PRO A 361 -24.44 22.95 9.12
N VAL A 362 -24.45 22.13 10.17
CA VAL A 362 -24.61 22.57 11.57
C VAL A 362 -23.46 23.50 11.95
N TRP A 363 -22.27 23.17 11.48
CA TRP A 363 -21.09 24.01 11.59
C TRP A 363 -20.14 23.79 10.42
N SER A 364 -19.26 24.76 10.19
CA SER A 364 -18.13 24.62 9.28
C SER A 364 -16.90 25.29 9.86
N THR A 365 -15.73 24.69 9.63
CA THR A 365 -14.44 25.16 10.18
C THR A 365 -13.39 25.17 9.08
N ARG A 366 -12.59 26.24 9.03
CA ARG A 366 -11.46 26.33 8.11
C ARG A 366 -10.30 25.46 8.60
N ILE A 367 -9.94 24.48 7.79
CA ILE A 367 -8.80 23.58 8.04
C ILE A 367 -7.54 24.12 7.38
N THR A 368 -7.67 24.65 6.16
CA THR A 368 -6.54 25.14 5.37
C THR A 368 -6.95 26.34 4.54
N GLU A 369 -5.99 27.16 4.14
CA GLU A 369 -6.26 28.28 3.23
C GLU A 369 -6.57 27.77 1.81
N PRO A 370 -7.59 28.34 1.14
CA PRO A 370 -7.91 27.95 -0.21
C PRO A 370 -6.76 28.30 -1.16
N TYR A 371 -6.35 27.33 -1.98
CA TYR A 371 -5.29 27.54 -2.96
C TYR A 371 -5.89 27.57 -4.38
N PRO A 372 -5.81 28.68 -5.11
CA PRO A 372 -6.28 28.75 -6.48
C PRO A 372 -5.44 27.85 -7.40
N GLY A 373 -6.07 26.81 -7.96
CA GLY A 373 -5.40 25.84 -8.84
C GLY A 373 -5.33 24.42 -8.30
N GLY A 374 -6.09 24.13 -7.31
CA GLY A 374 -6.55 22.81 -6.84
C GLY A 374 -5.50 21.75 -6.64
N ALA A 375 -5.53 20.87 -5.89
CA ALA A 375 -4.77 19.62 -5.68
C ALA A 375 -3.98 19.52 -4.37
N LYS A 376 -4.24 20.36 -3.38
CA LYS A 376 -3.50 20.28 -2.09
C LYS A 376 -4.29 20.77 -0.88
N GLU A 377 -5.61 20.90 -1.00
CA GLU A 377 -6.36 21.68 -0.04
C GLU A 377 -6.88 20.88 1.15
N CYS A 378 -7.88 20.05 0.93
CA CYS A 378 -8.55 19.29 1.99
C CYS A 378 -9.15 18.02 1.38
N ASP A 379 -8.26 17.08 1.09
CA ASP A 379 -8.62 15.82 0.41
C ASP A 379 -8.64 14.64 1.38
N SER A 380 -8.30 14.87 2.66
CA SER A 380 -8.35 13.85 3.70
C SER A 380 -9.77 13.67 4.27
N ALA A 381 -10.01 12.52 4.90
CA ALA A 381 -11.15 12.27 5.77
C ALA A 381 -10.70 12.33 7.23
N ALA A 382 -11.57 12.75 8.12
CA ALA A 382 -11.24 12.85 9.53
C ALA A 382 -11.20 11.48 10.22
N VAL A 383 -10.40 11.36 11.27
CA VAL A 383 -10.56 10.30 12.27
C VAL A 383 -11.75 10.63 13.17
N TRP A 384 -12.52 9.63 13.56
CA TRP A 384 -13.50 9.71 14.64
C TRP A 384 -13.18 8.71 15.74
N ASP A 385 -12.66 9.17 16.88
CA ASP A 385 -12.27 8.33 18.03
C ASP A 385 -13.40 8.15 19.08
N GLY A 386 -14.61 8.67 18.80
CA GLY A 386 -15.73 8.70 19.73
C GLY A 386 -15.79 9.98 20.58
N THR A 387 -14.79 10.85 20.53
CA THR A 387 -14.70 12.07 21.35
C THR A 387 -14.34 13.32 20.55
N ARG A 388 -13.56 13.19 19.47
CA ARG A 388 -13.09 14.31 18.64
C ARG A 388 -12.95 13.86 17.19
N LEU A 389 -12.95 14.85 16.27
CA LEU A 389 -12.56 14.65 14.89
C LEU A 389 -11.10 15.09 14.72
N VAL A 390 -10.26 14.27 14.05
CA VAL A 390 -8.88 14.66 13.74
C VAL A 390 -8.73 14.74 12.22
N GLU A 391 -8.53 15.96 11.71
CA GLU A 391 -8.51 16.25 10.26
C GLU A 391 -7.12 16.68 9.79
N GLY A 392 -6.78 16.31 8.55
CA GLY A 392 -5.53 16.69 7.87
C GLY A 392 -5.71 17.90 6.96
N GLY A 393 -4.86 18.91 7.12
CA GLY A 393 -4.81 20.08 6.21
C GLY A 393 -3.80 19.90 5.10
N GLY A 394 -4.27 19.84 3.85
CA GLY A 394 -3.45 19.55 2.65
C GLY A 394 -2.72 20.74 2.06
N ALA A 395 -3.02 21.95 2.48
CA ALA A 395 -2.39 23.18 2.00
C ALA A 395 -1.89 24.07 3.16
N GLN A 396 -1.46 25.27 2.83
CA GLN A 396 -0.94 26.21 3.84
C GLN A 396 -1.98 26.48 4.94
N THR A 397 -1.54 26.34 6.18
CA THR A 397 -2.35 26.65 7.37
C THR A 397 -1.57 27.61 8.26
N THR A 398 -2.25 28.66 8.74
CA THR A 398 -1.65 29.64 9.67
C THR A 398 -2.04 29.29 11.10
N ILE A 399 -1.08 28.87 11.91
CA ILE A 399 -1.30 28.52 13.34
C ILE A 399 -0.44 29.44 14.21
N GLY A 400 -1.08 30.20 15.10
CA GLY A 400 -0.36 31.14 15.99
C GLY A 400 0.47 32.19 15.25
N GLY A 401 0.07 32.59 14.04
CA GLY A 401 0.79 33.53 13.18
C GLY A 401 1.93 32.92 12.35
N THR A 402 2.18 31.63 12.46
CA THR A 402 3.17 30.90 11.66
C THR A 402 2.47 30.12 10.53
N VAL A 403 3.00 30.23 9.32
CA VAL A 403 2.50 29.54 8.14
C VAL A 403 3.21 28.19 8.03
N TYR A 404 2.44 27.12 7.98
CA TYR A 404 2.89 25.73 7.78
C TYR A 404 2.46 25.23 6.40
N GLN A 405 3.13 24.21 5.86
CA GLN A 405 2.81 23.62 4.57
C GLN A 405 1.60 22.68 4.63
N GLY A 406 1.31 22.15 5.80
CA GLY A 406 0.17 21.31 6.13
C GLY A 406 -0.09 21.34 7.62
N SER A 407 -1.14 20.67 8.05
CA SER A 407 -1.51 20.63 9.47
C SER A 407 -2.27 19.35 9.83
N VAL A 408 -2.32 19.05 11.13
CA VAL A 408 -3.29 18.12 11.73
C VAL A 408 -4.01 18.87 12.82
N GLN A 409 -5.35 18.76 12.85
CA GLN A 409 -6.19 19.53 13.78
C GLN A 409 -7.23 18.62 14.41
N ALA A 410 -7.38 18.67 15.71
CA ALA A 410 -8.53 18.05 16.38
C ALA A 410 -9.64 19.07 16.57
N LEU A 411 -10.87 18.66 16.27
CA LEU A 411 -12.07 19.49 16.33
C LEU A 411 -13.07 18.95 17.35
N ASP A 412 -13.72 19.84 18.06
CA ASP A 412 -14.90 19.52 18.87
C ASP A 412 -16.04 19.08 17.93
N PRO A 413 -16.63 17.89 18.10
CA PRO A 413 -17.61 17.36 17.16
C PRO A 413 -18.93 18.14 17.14
N ALA A 414 -19.28 18.86 18.19
CA ALA A 414 -20.52 19.62 18.27
C ALA A 414 -20.42 21.02 17.66
N THR A 415 -19.22 21.61 17.63
CA THR A 415 -19.03 23.02 17.25
C THR A 415 -18.02 23.25 16.15
N GLY A 416 -17.18 22.26 15.81
CA GLY A 416 -16.06 22.41 14.89
C GLY A 416 -14.91 23.26 15.44
N THR A 417 -14.95 23.65 16.72
CA THR A 417 -13.90 24.47 17.32
C THR A 417 -12.63 23.63 17.46
N PRO A 418 -11.45 24.14 17.02
CA PRO A 418 -10.20 23.42 17.22
C PRO A 418 -9.90 23.18 18.71
N LEU A 419 -9.71 21.93 19.09
CA LEU A 419 -9.22 21.52 20.41
C LEU A 419 -7.71 21.68 20.50
N TRP A 420 -7.02 21.30 19.41
CA TRP A 420 -5.61 21.57 19.18
C TRP A 420 -5.31 21.63 17.67
N GLN A 421 -4.21 22.28 17.33
CA GLN A 421 -3.73 22.42 15.95
C GLN A 421 -2.22 22.24 15.93
N THR A 422 -1.71 21.42 15.00
CA THR A 422 -0.28 21.13 14.82
C THR A 422 0.12 21.38 13.37
N GLY A 423 1.05 22.30 13.17
CA GLY A 423 1.62 22.59 11.85
C GLY A 423 2.67 21.56 11.45
N LEU A 424 2.63 21.15 10.19
CA LEU A 424 3.56 20.18 9.61
C LEU A 424 4.38 20.80 8.45
N PRO A 425 5.60 20.29 8.18
CA PRO A 425 6.44 20.81 7.11
C PRO A 425 6.03 20.35 5.70
N GLY A 426 5.07 19.42 5.61
CA GLY A 426 4.57 18.85 4.35
C GLY A 426 3.05 18.85 4.30
N THR A 427 2.51 18.85 3.07
CA THR A 427 1.05 18.75 2.82
C THR A 427 0.52 17.39 3.22
N ILE A 428 -0.68 17.34 3.76
CA ILE A 428 -1.42 16.11 4.06
C ILE A 428 -2.50 15.93 2.97
N VAL A 429 -2.46 14.80 2.27
CA VAL A 429 -3.46 14.42 1.26
C VAL A 429 -4.18 13.13 1.68
N GLY A 430 -3.42 12.14 2.14
CA GLY A 430 -3.99 10.94 2.74
C GLY A 430 -4.58 11.22 4.11
N SER A 431 -5.64 10.50 4.46
CA SER A 431 -6.35 10.68 5.74
C SER A 431 -5.48 10.27 6.94
N PRO A 432 -5.51 10.98 8.04
CA PRO A 432 -4.92 10.52 9.30
C PRO A 432 -5.59 9.24 9.79
N THR A 433 -4.90 8.48 10.62
CA THR A 433 -5.40 7.30 11.30
C THR A 433 -5.08 7.39 12.79
N GLU A 434 -5.85 6.70 13.63
CA GLU A 434 -5.63 6.70 15.08
C GLU A 434 -5.78 5.28 15.63
N ASP A 435 -4.93 4.94 16.60
CA ASP A 435 -5.01 3.70 17.38
C ASP A 435 -5.82 3.87 18.68
N GLY A 436 -6.08 2.76 19.37
CA GLY A 436 -6.80 2.74 20.64
C GLY A 436 -5.99 3.25 21.84
N ALA A 437 -4.71 3.52 21.67
CA ALA A 437 -3.83 4.05 22.73
C ALA A 437 -3.60 5.56 22.63
N GLY A 438 -4.17 6.22 21.62
CA GLY A 438 -4.12 7.66 21.42
C GLY A 438 -2.89 8.14 20.65
N VAL A 439 -2.45 7.39 19.68
CA VAL A 439 -1.44 7.79 18.69
C VAL A 439 -2.13 8.05 17.35
N VAL A 440 -1.99 9.27 16.83
CA VAL A 440 -2.41 9.65 15.48
C VAL A 440 -1.23 9.52 14.53
N ALA A 441 -1.41 8.85 13.39
CA ALA A 441 -0.46 8.81 12.29
C ALA A 441 -0.96 9.69 11.14
N ALA A 442 -0.12 10.65 10.69
CA ALA A 442 -0.43 11.56 9.58
C ALA A 442 0.74 11.59 8.60
N GLN A 443 0.47 11.22 7.36
CA GLN A 443 1.49 11.09 6.33
C GLN A 443 1.57 12.32 5.43
N THR A 444 2.80 12.74 5.09
CA THR A 444 3.05 13.88 4.22
C THR A 444 3.21 13.45 2.77
N TYR A 445 2.50 14.14 1.87
CA TYR A 445 2.55 13.90 0.43
C TYR A 445 3.61 14.74 -0.29
N GLN A 446 3.78 16.00 0.11
CA GLN A 446 4.72 16.92 -0.50
C GLN A 446 5.32 17.85 0.56
N SER A 447 6.62 18.12 0.45
CA SER A 447 7.31 19.05 1.33
C SER A 447 8.34 19.85 0.52
N SER A 448 8.37 21.17 0.73
CA SER A 448 9.42 22.04 0.19
C SER A 448 10.77 21.83 0.87
N THR A 449 10.77 21.25 2.06
CA THR A 449 11.97 20.96 2.88
C THR A 449 12.47 19.53 2.75
N HIS A 450 11.80 18.69 1.92
CA HIS A 450 12.07 17.25 1.75
C HIS A 450 11.91 16.42 3.03
N GLN A 451 11.26 16.94 4.05
CA GLN A 451 10.94 16.23 5.28
C GLN A 451 9.64 15.44 5.11
N LEU A 452 9.69 14.41 4.24
CA LEU A 452 8.57 13.49 4.02
C LEU A 452 8.59 12.39 5.05
N GLY A 453 7.42 12.02 5.55
CA GLY A 453 7.29 10.95 6.53
C GLY A 453 5.88 10.79 7.08
N VAL A 454 5.76 9.83 7.99
CA VAL A 454 4.59 9.68 8.84
C VAL A 454 4.89 10.37 10.17
N TYR A 455 4.13 11.40 10.47
CA TYR A 455 4.20 12.14 11.73
C TYR A 455 3.27 11.46 12.73
N LEU A 456 3.80 11.11 13.88
CA LEU A 456 3.06 10.46 14.96
C LEU A 456 2.78 11.52 16.02
N LEU A 457 1.49 11.70 16.34
CA LEU A 457 1.05 12.72 17.26
C LEU A 457 0.32 12.10 18.45
N ASN A 458 0.42 12.74 19.60
CA ASN A 458 -0.43 12.42 20.75
C ASN A 458 -1.86 12.94 20.48
N ALA A 459 -2.84 12.06 20.40
CA ALA A 459 -4.21 12.38 20.04
C ALA A 459 -4.88 13.39 21.00
N ALA A 460 -4.50 13.38 22.28
CA ALA A 460 -5.07 14.29 23.25
C ALA A 460 -4.54 15.72 23.17
N THR A 461 -3.29 15.90 22.68
CA THR A 461 -2.59 17.20 22.76
C THR A 461 -2.14 17.75 21.41
N GLY A 462 -2.12 16.92 20.36
CA GLY A 462 -1.54 17.25 19.07
C GLY A 462 -0.01 17.31 19.06
N ALA A 463 0.67 17.02 20.16
CA ALA A 463 2.14 17.05 20.21
C ALA A 463 2.73 15.99 19.28
N ILE A 464 3.69 16.37 18.44
CA ILE A 464 4.48 15.41 17.65
C ILE A 464 5.35 14.62 18.63
N ILE A 465 5.16 13.29 18.65
CA ILE A 465 5.85 12.35 19.54
C ILE A 465 6.83 11.44 18.78
N GLY A 466 6.73 11.37 17.45
CA GLY A 466 7.65 10.59 16.61
C GLY A 466 7.52 10.96 15.14
N VAL A 467 8.50 10.56 14.33
CA VAL A 467 8.48 10.71 12.87
C VAL A 467 9.13 9.50 12.23
N ILE A 468 8.40 8.82 11.36
CA ILE A 468 8.95 7.80 10.47
C ILE A 468 9.35 8.51 9.18
N SER A 469 10.64 8.61 8.90
CA SER A 469 11.15 9.28 7.70
C SER A 469 10.97 8.41 6.45
N THR A 470 10.40 8.99 5.40
CA THR A 470 10.20 8.32 4.09
C THR A 470 10.79 9.18 2.97
N PRO A 471 12.11 9.34 2.91
CA PRO A 471 12.78 10.28 1.99
C PRO A 471 12.45 9.91 0.54
N GLY A 472 12.02 10.91 -0.24
CA GLY A 472 11.68 10.76 -1.65
C GLY A 472 10.32 10.09 -1.92
N SER A 473 9.60 9.63 -0.91
CA SER A 473 8.28 9.01 -1.06
C SER A 473 7.16 9.99 -0.79
N ARG A 474 6.24 10.09 -1.73
CA ARG A 474 4.98 10.81 -1.57
C ARG A 474 3.94 9.83 -1.03
N LEU A 475 3.44 10.05 0.18
CA LEU A 475 2.48 9.16 0.83
C LEU A 475 1.06 9.66 0.56
N PHE A 476 0.33 8.92 -0.26
CA PHE A 476 -1.08 9.18 -0.55
C PHE A 476 -2.00 8.25 0.26
N GLY A 477 -1.66 6.97 0.34
CA GLY A 477 -2.35 6.00 1.17
C GLY A 477 -2.14 6.26 2.67
N GLN A 478 -3.06 5.81 3.49
CA GLN A 478 -2.95 5.89 4.94
C GLN A 478 -1.86 4.95 5.47
N ALA A 479 -1.18 5.38 6.51
CA ALA A 479 -0.53 4.46 7.43
C ALA A 479 -1.61 3.85 8.32
N VAL A 480 -1.66 2.53 8.47
CA VAL A 480 -2.77 1.86 9.17
C VAL A 480 -2.30 1.15 10.42
N PHE A 481 -3.05 1.34 11.51
CA PHE A 481 -2.85 0.59 12.74
C PHE A 481 -3.66 -0.70 12.67
N ALA A 482 -2.98 -1.82 12.50
CA ALA A 482 -3.60 -3.14 12.45
C ALA A 482 -2.90 -4.08 13.43
N GLN A 483 -3.67 -4.80 14.23
CA GLN A 483 -3.16 -5.69 15.28
C GLN A 483 -2.20 -4.96 16.23
N ASN A 484 -0.91 -5.24 16.19
CA ASN A 484 0.12 -4.56 17.00
C ASN A 484 0.96 -3.58 16.19
N ASP A 485 0.77 -3.55 14.86
CA ASP A 485 1.66 -2.90 13.91
C ASP A 485 1.09 -1.58 13.38
N LEU A 486 1.99 -0.67 13.00
CA LEU A 486 1.72 0.44 12.12
C LEU A 486 2.30 0.13 10.74
N LEU A 487 1.43 -0.13 9.75
CA LEU A 487 1.83 -0.44 8.39
C LEU A 487 1.90 0.83 7.55
N VAL A 488 3.01 1.01 6.83
CA VAL A 488 3.27 2.16 5.96
C VAL A 488 3.60 1.68 4.56
N GLY A 489 2.73 1.97 3.59
CA GLY A 489 3.01 1.82 2.16
C GLY A 489 3.75 3.04 1.62
N ALA A 490 4.84 2.84 0.92
CA ALA A 490 5.69 3.93 0.46
C ALA A 490 6.27 3.70 -0.94
N GLY A 491 7.10 4.62 -1.40
CA GLY A 491 7.71 4.63 -2.73
C GLY A 491 8.86 3.62 -2.91
N PRO A 492 9.59 3.75 -4.02
CA PRO A 492 10.60 2.79 -4.43
C PRO A 492 11.63 2.49 -3.33
N GLY A 493 11.88 1.21 -3.09
CA GLY A 493 12.85 0.73 -2.09
C GLY A 493 12.38 0.77 -0.63
N LEU A 494 11.24 1.42 -0.33
CA LEU A 494 10.62 1.39 0.99
C LEU A 494 9.49 0.35 1.07
N GLY A 495 8.67 0.20 0.03
CA GLY A 495 7.62 -0.82 -0.05
C GLY A 495 6.58 -0.71 1.07
N LEU A 496 6.04 -1.85 1.49
CA LEU A 496 5.19 -1.98 2.67
C LEU A 496 6.06 -2.33 3.87
N THR A 497 6.07 -1.48 4.88
CA THR A 497 6.86 -1.66 6.10
C THR A 497 5.95 -1.63 7.31
N ALA A 498 6.05 -2.64 8.17
CA ALA A 498 5.39 -2.64 9.48
C ALA A 498 6.36 -2.14 10.56
N TYR A 499 5.81 -1.36 11.46
CA TYR A 499 6.51 -0.83 12.63
C TYR A 499 5.78 -1.28 13.90
N ASP A 500 6.52 -1.76 14.88
CA ASP A 500 5.97 -2.19 16.18
C ASP A 500 6.87 -1.75 17.33
N ILE A 501 6.34 -1.80 18.53
CA ILE A 501 7.05 -1.64 19.78
C ILE A 501 7.58 -3.01 20.19
N THR A 502 8.78 -3.32 19.76
CA THR A 502 9.46 -4.52 20.22
C THR A 502 10.22 -4.22 21.51
N ALA A 503 10.18 -5.15 22.46
CA ALA A 503 11.10 -5.06 23.60
C ALA A 503 12.54 -5.01 23.06
N PRO A 504 13.47 -4.25 23.70
CA PRO A 504 14.86 -4.28 23.30
C PRO A 504 15.31 -5.74 23.23
N GLY A 505 15.75 -6.16 22.05
CA GLY A 505 16.24 -7.52 21.82
C GLY A 505 17.45 -7.82 22.66
N ALA A 506 17.84 -9.06 22.66
CA ALA A 506 19.13 -9.44 23.17
C ALA A 506 20.21 -8.77 22.30
N PRO A 507 21.13 -7.98 22.88
CA PRO A 507 22.01 -7.13 22.10
C PRO A 507 22.89 -7.92 21.15
N ILE A 508 22.83 -7.57 19.86
CA ILE A 508 23.81 -8.03 18.87
C ILE A 508 25.08 -7.22 19.08
N THR A 509 26.16 -7.90 19.46
CA THR A 509 27.43 -7.25 19.82
C THR A 509 28.44 -7.22 18.68
N ALA A 510 28.32 -8.13 17.70
CA ALA A 510 29.21 -8.18 16.54
C ALA A 510 28.66 -8.98 15.37
N ALA A 511 29.14 -8.65 14.15
CA ALA A 511 28.96 -9.43 12.94
C ALA A 511 30.35 -9.88 12.39
N SER A 512 30.46 -11.11 11.95
CA SER A 512 31.68 -11.67 11.38
C SER A 512 31.39 -12.55 10.14
N PRO A 513 31.95 -12.23 8.95
CA PRO A 513 32.78 -11.06 8.67
C PRO A 513 31.97 -9.77 8.76
N ALA A 514 32.57 -8.72 9.28
CA ALA A 514 31.96 -7.37 9.31
C ALA A 514 31.98 -6.67 7.93
N VAL A 515 32.60 -7.26 6.94
CA VAL A 515 32.68 -6.75 5.56
C VAL A 515 32.41 -7.90 4.60
N ILE A 516 31.49 -7.66 3.67
CA ILE A 516 31.14 -8.61 2.59
C ILE A 516 31.16 -7.89 1.23
N GLY A 517 31.61 -8.58 0.17
CA GLY A 517 31.72 -8.00 -1.16
C GLY A 517 30.39 -8.05 -1.93
N ARG A 518 30.32 -7.28 -3.01
CA ARG A 518 29.25 -7.40 -4.01
C ARG A 518 29.35 -8.72 -4.76
N ASN A 519 28.24 -9.17 -5.37
CA ASN A 519 28.10 -10.43 -6.11
C ASN A 519 28.55 -11.66 -5.30
N THR A 520 28.35 -11.64 -3.98
CA THR A 520 28.73 -12.74 -3.11
C THR A 520 27.52 -13.24 -2.33
N THR A 521 27.54 -14.54 -2.03
CA THR A 521 26.71 -15.16 -1.00
C THR A 521 27.63 -15.76 0.04
N GLY A 522 27.41 -15.44 1.30
CA GLY A 522 28.23 -15.93 2.41
C GLY A 522 27.45 -15.96 3.70
N THR A 523 27.98 -16.64 4.72
CA THR A 523 27.39 -16.63 6.05
C THR A 523 28.02 -15.51 6.88
N VAL A 524 27.17 -14.67 7.45
CA VAL A 524 27.55 -13.69 8.48
C VAL A 524 27.16 -14.28 9.83
N GLN A 525 28.11 -14.48 10.69
CA GLN A 525 27.90 -14.92 12.06
C GLN A 525 27.64 -13.68 12.94
N LEU A 526 26.48 -13.65 13.57
CA LEU A 526 26.13 -12.64 14.57
C LEU A 526 26.45 -13.18 15.97
N THR A 527 27.14 -12.37 16.76
CA THR A 527 27.36 -12.62 18.18
C THR A 527 26.44 -11.71 18.99
N GLY A 528 25.78 -12.27 19.99
CA GLY A 528 24.81 -11.55 20.81
C GLY A 528 24.38 -12.35 22.01
N SER A 529 23.14 -12.21 22.44
CA SER A 529 22.57 -13.05 23.51
C SER A 529 21.07 -13.26 23.26
N GLY A 530 20.51 -14.35 23.76
CA GLY A 530 19.08 -14.65 23.72
C GLY A 530 18.58 -15.25 22.42
N PHE A 531 19.43 -15.58 21.45
CA PHE A 531 19.00 -16.20 20.19
C PHE A 531 18.29 -17.53 20.43
N SER A 532 17.08 -17.66 19.89
CA SER A 532 16.22 -18.83 20.11
C SER A 532 15.26 -19.07 18.93
N GLY A 533 14.70 -20.26 18.83
CA GLY A 533 13.69 -20.60 17.83
C GLY A 533 14.16 -20.40 16.39
N THR A 534 13.38 -19.71 15.58
CA THR A 534 13.68 -19.31 14.20
C THR A 534 13.54 -17.80 14.06
N PRO A 535 14.58 -17.02 14.44
CA PRO A 535 14.53 -15.58 14.33
C PRO A 535 14.42 -15.11 12.87
N ALA A 536 13.81 -13.96 12.63
CA ALA A 536 13.87 -13.28 11.35
C ALA A 536 15.07 -12.31 11.34
N VAL A 537 15.77 -12.19 10.20
CA VAL A 537 16.93 -11.29 10.08
C VAL A 537 16.77 -10.38 8.87
N PHE A 538 17.01 -9.10 9.09
CA PHE A 538 16.95 -8.05 8.06
C PHE A 538 18.29 -7.32 8.00
N VAL A 539 18.71 -6.99 6.77
CA VAL A 539 19.87 -6.14 6.51
C VAL A 539 19.41 -4.88 5.80
N SER A 540 19.75 -3.70 6.33
CA SER A 540 19.30 -2.43 5.78
C SER A 540 19.84 -2.13 4.38
N GLY A 541 19.05 -1.44 3.54
CA GLY A 541 19.42 -0.93 2.21
C GLY A 541 19.34 -1.96 1.08
N ASP A 542 19.21 -1.43 -0.15
CA ASP A 542 18.96 -2.24 -1.34
C ASP A 542 20.12 -3.16 -1.72
N GLY A 543 19.77 -4.27 -2.36
CA GLY A 543 20.72 -5.22 -2.93
C GLY A 543 21.39 -6.15 -1.91
N VAL A 544 20.91 -6.20 -0.66
CA VAL A 544 21.37 -7.15 0.35
C VAL A 544 20.17 -7.94 0.86
N THR A 545 20.25 -9.27 0.82
CA THR A 545 19.17 -10.16 1.26
C THR A 545 19.72 -11.12 2.32
N ALA A 546 19.05 -11.19 3.47
CA ALA A 546 19.28 -12.24 4.45
C ALA A 546 18.46 -13.48 4.08
N GLY A 547 19.07 -14.66 4.17
CA GLY A 547 18.39 -15.94 4.08
C GLY A 547 17.94 -16.43 5.46
N THR A 548 17.34 -17.63 5.51
CA THR A 548 16.89 -18.24 6.76
C THR A 548 18.09 -18.44 7.71
N PRO A 549 18.09 -17.82 8.89
CA PRO A 549 19.19 -17.94 9.84
C PRO A 549 19.18 -19.29 10.56
N THR A 550 20.32 -19.65 11.13
CA THR A 550 20.48 -20.85 11.96
C THR A 550 20.98 -20.44 13.34
N VAL A 551 20.21 -20.71 14.38
CA VAL A 551 20.65 -20.54 15.77
C VAL A 551 21.67 -21.62 16.10
N VAL A 552 22.93 -21.23 16.26
CA VAL A 552 24.05 -22.14 16.65
C VAL A 552 24.08 -22.30 18.16
N SER A 553 23.85 -21.21 18.88
CA SER A 553 23.74 -21.18 20.35
C SER A 553 22.92 -19.93 20.77
N PRO A 554 22.54 -19.82 22.04
CA PRO A 554 21.90 -18.59 22.54
C PRO A 554 22.74 -17.31 22.39
N THR A 555 24.02 -17.44 22.00
CA THR A 555 24.92 -16.29 21.78
C THR A 555 25.45 -16.20 20.36
N GLN A 556 25.04 -17.09 19.45
CA GLN A 556 25.54 -17.14 18.09
C GLN A 556 24.41 -17.48 17.10
N LEU A 557 24.25 -16.62 16.07
CA LEU A 557 23.33 -16.79 14.97
C LEU A 557 24.11 -16.74 13.65
N ASP A 558 24.00 -17.76 12.82
CA ASP A 558 24.59 -17.82 11.49
C ASP A 558 23.54 -17.40 10.44
N VAL A 559 23.82 -16.33 9.70
CA VAL A 559 22.89 -15.71 8.73
C VAL A 559 23.47 -15.84 7.33
N PRO A 560 22.84 -16.58 6.41
CA PRO A 560 23.17 -16.51 4.99
C PRO A 560 22.86 -15.12 4.43
N VAL A 561 23.83 -14.44 3.83
CA VAL A 561 23.65 -13.11 3.25
C VAL A 561 24.05 -13.14 1.78
N THR A 562 23.18 -12.64 0.92
CA THR A 562 23.42 -12.46 -0.52
C THR A 562 23.49 -10.98 -0.84
N VAL A 563 24.58 -10.57 -1.51
CA VAL A 563 24.83 -9.18 -1.90
C VAL A 563 24.83 -9.07 -3.42
N ALA A 564 23.89 -8.30 -3.95
CA ALA A 564 23.80 -8.01 -5.38
C ALA A 564 24.95 -7.11 -5.85
N GLY A 565 25.27 -7.14 -7.15
CA GLY A 565 26.27 -6.26 -7.76
C GLY A 565 25.90 -4.77 -7.72
N SER A 566 24.63 -4.46 -7.59
CA SER A 566 24.08 -3.09 -7.47
C SER A 566 24.09 -2.53 -6.04
N ALA A 567 24.35 -3.36 -5.02
CA ALA A 567 24.31 -2.92 -3.63
C ALA A 567 25.27 -1.73 -3.39
N ALA A 568 24.82 -0.69 -2.70
CA ALA A 568 25.69 0.45 -2.37
C ALA A 568 26.80 0.01 -1.38
N GLN A 569 28.03 0.49 -1.60
CA GLN A 569 29.19 0.19 -0.74
C GLN A 569 29.19 1.09 0.51
N THR A 570 28.29 0.78 1.42
CA THR A 570 28.06 1.52 2.68
C THR A 570 27.92 0.56 3.84
N ALA A 571 27.98 1.11 5.04
CA ALA A 571 27.58 0.39 6.25
C ALA A 571 26.09 0.04 6.21
N ARG A 572 25.74 -1.09 6.79
CA ARG A 572 24.41 -1.67 6.89
C ARG A 572 24.09 -2.03 8.33
N ASP A 573 22.86 -1.79 8.70
CA ASP A 573 22.33 -2.28 9.97
C ASP A 573 21.84 -3.70 9.80
N ILE A 574 21.96 -4.52 10.83
CA ILE A 574 21.37 -5.86 10.89
C ILE A 574 20.37 -5.87 12.04
N THR A 575 19.11 -6.14 11.72
CA THR A 575 18.06 -6.34 12.70
C THR A 575 17.71 -7.82 12.80
N VAL A 576 17.71 -8.36 14.01
CA VAL A 576 17.25 -9.71 14.34
C VAL A 576 15.97 -9.59 15.15
N ILE A 577 14.95 -10.34 14.74
CA ILE A 577 13.67 -10.41 15.45
C ILE A 577 13.52 -11.83 15.99
N GLU A 578 13.57 -11.95 17.31
CA GLU A 578 13.36 -13.22 18.00
C GLU A 578 11.88 -13.57 18.06
N PRO A 579 11.50 -14.84 17.81
CA PRO A 579 10.12 -15.26 17.93
C PRO A 579 9.65 -15.18 19.39
N GLY A 580 8.48 -14.62 19.59
CA GLY A 580 7.87 -14.47 20.92
C GLY A 580 6.50 -13.81 20.80
N SER A 581 5.84 -13.63 21.93
CA SER A 581 4.61 -12.84 22.00
C SER A 581 4.71 -11.92 23.22
N PRO A 582 5.09 -10.63 23.03
CA PRO A 582 5.49 -9.98 21.78
C PRO A 582 6.85 -10.47 21.25
N PRO A 583 7.14 -10.34 19.94
CA PRO A 583 8.47 -10.61 19.40
C PRO A 583 9.50 -9.60 19.94
N VAL A 584 10.76 -10.01 19.99
CA VAL A 584 11.84 -9.18 20.54
C VAL A 584 12.84 -8.90 19.44
N ALA A 585 13.02 -7.63 19.07
CA ALA A 585 13.97 -7.21 18.04
C ALA A 585 15.19 -6.49 18.63
N ASP A 586 16.35 -6.67 17.98
CA ASP A 586 17.56 -5.92 18.23
C ASP A 586 18.24 -5.52 16.92
N THR A 587 18.84 -4.33 16.89
CA THR A 587 19.50 -3.79 15.71
C THR A 587 20.94 -3.44 16.00
N CYS A 588 21.84 -4.09 15.29
CA CYS A 588 23.24 -3.73 15.25
C CYS A 588 23.47 -2.68 14.16
N THR A 589 23.63 -1.42 14.55
CA THR A 589 23.81 -0.32 13.61
C THR A 589 25.19 -0.33 12.96
N GLY A 590 25.24 -0.36 11.63
CA GLY A 590 26.46 -0.28 10.84
C GLY A 590 27.39 -1.49 10.99
N CYS A 591 26.95 -2.61 11.55
CA CYS A 591 27.82 -3.74 11.87
C CYS A 591 28.20 -4.62 10.67
N LEU A 592 27.56 -4.43 9.51
CA LEU A 592 27.96 -5.04 8.25
C LEU A 592 28.32 -3.94 7.25
N THR A 593 29.44 -4.06 6.55
CA THR A 593 29.83 -3.13 5.49
C THR A 593 29.87 -3.85 4.15
N ILE A 594 29.24 -3.28 3.13
CA ILE A 594 29.44 -3.73 1.76
C ILE A 594 30.76 -3.12 1.28
N GLY A 595 31.77 -3.99 1.16
CA GLY A 595 33.16 -3.56 1.01
C GLY A 595 33.72 -3.67 -0.40
N ARG A 596 34.90 -3.09 -0.58
CA ARG A 596 35.81 -3.25 -1.72
C ARG A 596 36.70 -4.47 -1.51
N PRO A 597 37.39 -4.99 -2.56
CA PRO A 597 38.38 -6.04 -2.39
C PRO A 597 39.48 -5.60 -1.44
N MET A 598 39.85 -6.48 -0.52
CA MET A 598 40.92 -6.25 0.46
C MET A 598 42.00 -7.34 0.32
N PRO A 599 42.91 -7.20 -0.66
CA PRO A 599 44.02 -8.15 -0.78
C PRO A 599 44.97 -8.04 0.40
N ALA A 600 45.36 -9.18 0.99
CA ALA A 600 46.13 -9.25 2.23
C ALA A 600 47.57 -9.74 2.04
N SER A 601 47.80 -10.80 1.24
CA SER A 601 49.12 -11.36 1.04
C SER A 601 49.28 -12.11 -0.27
N LEU A 602 50.49 -12.16 -0.80
CA LEU A 602 50.87 -12.94 -1.99
C LEU A 602 51.81 -14.10 -1.54
N SER A 603 51.61 -15.30 -2.09
CA SER A 603 52.46 -16.43 -1.80
C SER A 603 52.70 -17.31 -3.05
N PRO A 604 53.97 -17.53 -3.48
CA PRO A 604 55.15 -16.83 -3.03
C PRO A 604 55.09 -15.32 -3.31
N ASP A 605 55.78 -14.53 -2.47
CA ASP A 605 55.79 -13.08 -2.53
C ASP A 605 57.07 -12.48 -3.14
N SER A 606 58.07 -13.33 -3.40
CA SER A 606 59.41 -12.92 -3.87
C SER A 606 59.70 -13.45 -5.27
N PHE A 607 60.14 -12.57 -6.17
CA PHE A 607 60.41 -12.87 -7.58
C PHE A 607 61.69 -12.16 -8.03
N ALA A 608 62.51 -12.84 -8.81
CA ALA A 608 63.69 -12.21 -9.42
C ALA A 608 63.32 -11.21 -10.51
N ALA A 609 64.07 -10.14 -10.69
CA ALA A 609 63.97 -9.26 -11.84
C ALA A 609 64.23 -10.10 -13.13
N GLY A 610 63.29 -9.99 -14.12
CA GLY A 610 63.27 -10.85 -15.31
C GLY A 610 62.43 -12.13 -15.17
N ALA A 611 61.85 -12.42 -14.00
CA ALA A 611 60.99 -13.60 -13.80
C ALA A 611 59.73 -13.50 -14.68
N ALA A 612 59.43 -14.60 -15.41
CA ALA A 612 58.27 -14.66 -16.32
C ALA A 612 57.28 -15.73 -15.86
N HIS A 613 55.99 -15.39 -15.87
CA HIS A 613 54.87 -16.31 -15.65
C HIS A 613 54.95 -17.17 -14.38
N GLN A 614 55.47 -16.60 -13.31
CA GLN A 614 55.57 -17.31 -12.02
C GLN A 614 54.20 -17.42 -11.37
N ALA A 615 53.85 -18.63 -10.97
CA ALA A 615 52.60 -18.90 -10.28
C ALA A 615 52.65 -18.44 -8.83
N ALA A 616 51.62 -17.77 -8.37
CA ALA A 616 51.41 -17.37 -6.97
C ALA A 616 49.93 -17.37 -6.61
N THR A 617 49.65 -17.23 -5.33
CA THR A 617 48.30 -17.07 -4.80
C THR A 617 48.21 -15.73 -4.08
N LEU A 618 47.25 -14.89 -4.49
CA LEU A 618 46.90 -13.70 -3.76
C LEU A 618 45.69 -14.01 -2.87
N THR A 619 45.88 -13.84 -1.55
CA THR A 619 44.81 -14.04 -0.58
C THR A 619 44.28 -12.68 -0.10
N GLY A 620 43.05 -12.68 0.37
CA GLY A 620 42.36 -11.46 0.83
C GLY A 620 40.89 -11.73 1.10
N THR A 621 40.08 -10.68 0.95
CA THR A 621 38.62 -10.80 1.05
C THR A 621 37.94 -9.96 -0.03
N ASN A 622 36.65 -10.25 -0.32
CA ASN A 622 35.80 -9.52 -1.26
C ASN A 622 36.32 -9.52 -2.70
N PHE A 623 36.94 -10.60 -3.14
CA PHE A 623 37.27 -10.78 -4.55
C PHE A 623 36.06 -11.30 -5.32
N ASP A 624 35.78 -10.73 -6.49
CA ASP A 624 34.70 -11.14 -7.36
C ASP A 624 35.23 -11.94 -8.56
N ALA A 625 34.36 -12.77 -9.12
CA ALA A 625 34.66 -13.43 -10.40
C ALA A 625 34.88 -12.36 -11.48
N GLY A 626 36.05 -12.41 -12.16
CA GLY A 626 36.47 -11.37 -13.09
C GLY A 626 37.32 -10.25 -12.50
N ALA A 627 37.71 -10.36 -11.22
CA ALA A 627 38.65 -9.42 -10.60
C ALA A 627 39.98 -9.37 -11.38
N VAL A 628 40.49 -8.15 -11.58
CA VAL A 628 41.75 -7.88 -12.28
C VAL A 628 42.80 -7.46 -11.28
N VAL A 629 44.01 -8.05 -11.35
CA VAL A 629 45.15 -7.66 -10.53
C VAL A 629 46.14 -6.84 -11.38
N ARG A 630 46.59 -5.72 -10.83
CA ARG A 630 47.63 -4.87 -11.44
C ARG A 630 48.77 -4.67 -10.46
N GLY A 631 50.01 -4.79 -10.96
CA GLY A 631 51.20 -4.39 -10.25
C GLY A 631 51.68 -2.98 -10.62
N GLN A 632 52.70 -2.49 -9.95
CA GLN A 632 53.40 -1.29 -10.33
C GLN A 632 54.14 -1.42 -11.68
N ALA A 633 54.62 -0.30 -12.23
CA ALA A 633 55.23 -0.30 -13.55
C ALA A 633 56.35 -1.34 -13.70
N GLY A 634 56.22 -2.19 -14.73
CA GLY A 634 57.15 -3.28 -15.01
C GLY A 634 56.72 -4.63 -14.38
N ILE A 635 55.67 -4.67 -13.54
CA ILE A 635 55.14 -5.89 -12.96
C ILE A 635 53.76 -6.16 -13.56
N THR A 636 53.63 -7.27 -14.26
CA THR A 636 52.36 -7.70 -14.88
C THR A 636 51.80 -8.91 -14.12
N VAL A 637 50.52 -8.87 -13.74
CA VAL A 637 49.85 -9.95 -13.03
C VAL A 637 48.59 -10.32 -13.79
N LYS A 638 48.50 -11.60 -14.20
CA LYS A 638 47.28 -12.20 -14.68
C LYS A 638 46.60 -12.93 -13.56
N ALA A 639 45.32 -12.65 -13.30
CA ALA A 639 44.55 -13.26 -12.24
C ALA A 639 43.46 -14.19 -12.79
N THR A 640 43.22 -15.27 -12.08
CA THR A 640 42.09 -16.17 -12.24
C THR A 640 41.39 -16.30 -10.90
N PHE A 641 40.08 -16.06 -10.88
CA PHE A 641 39.25 -16.16 -9.68
C PHE A 641 39.20 -17.63 -9.18
N ALA A 642 39.51 -17.86 -7.93
CA ALA A 642 39.42 -19.16 -7.26
C ALA A 642 38.29 -19.14 -6.20
N SER A 643 38.16 -18.04 -5.45
CA SER A 643 37.09 -17.82 -4.45
C SER A 643 37.07 -16.33 -4.07
N SER A 644 36.06 -15.90 -3.29
CA SER A 644 35.98 -14.52 -2.75
C SER A 644 37.17 -14.16 -1.83
N THR A 645 37.99 -15.14 -1.43
CA THR A 645 39.18 -14.94 -0.59
C THR A 645 40.50 -15.29 -1.28
N ARG A 646 40.43 -15.73 -2.56
CA ARG A 646 41.63 -16.28 -3.22
C ARG A 646 41.63 -16.04 -4.72
N LEU A 647 42.69 -15.45 -5.25
CA LEU A 647 42.99 -15.36 -6.67
C LEU A 647 44.26 -16.17 -6.98
N SER A 648 44.18 -17.05 -7.99
CA SER A 648 45.39 -17.64 -8.57
C SER A 648 46.01 -16.64 -9.53
N VAL A 649 47.27 -16.32 -9.37
CA VAL A 649 47.93 -15.29 -10.18
C VAL A 649 49.17 -15.80 -10.88
N SER A 650 49.47 -15.25 -12.07
CA SER A 650 50.71 -15.45 -12.78
C SER A 650 51.45 -14.11 -12.85
N VAL A 651 52.59 -14.05 -12.21
CA VAL A 651 53.39 -12.83 -12.07
C VAL A 651 54.53 -12.83 -13.10
N THR A 652 54.70 -11.68 -13.77
CA THR A 652 55.83 -11.42 -14.67
C THR A 652 56.48 -10.11 -14.27
N VAL A 653 57.81 -10.15 -13.99
CA VAL A 653 58.62 -8.99 -13.58
C VAL A 653 59.60 -8.68 -14.70
N ARG A 654 59.60 -7.45 -15.24
CA ARG A 654 60.59 -7.05 -16.24
C ARG A 654 62.00 -7.05 -15.62
N SER A 655 63.00 -7.31 -16.40
CA SER A 655 64.43 -7.28 -15.98
C SER A 655 64.92 -5.90 -15.51
N THR A 656 64.18 -4.83 -15.89
CA THR A 656 64.50 -3.43 -15.55
C THR A 656 63.85 -2.98 -14.24
N VAL A 657 63.07 -3.85 -13.55
CA VAL A 657 62.48 -3.52 -12.25
C VAL A 657 63.54 -3.65 -11.16
N ALA A 658 63.74 -2.57 -10.42
CA ALA A 658 64.71 -2.55 -9.33
C ALA A 658 64.31 -3.50 -8.17
N PRO A 659 65.26 -4.09 -7.44
CA PRO A 659 64.95 -4.81 -6.21
C PRO A 659 64.20 -3.91 -5.21
N GLY A 660 63.19 -4.47 -4.53
CA GLY A 660 62.37 -3.70 -3.57
C GLY A 660 60.99 -4.27 -3.40
N ASN A 661 60.16 -3.65 -2.56
CA ASN A 661 58.77 -4.03 -2.29
C ASN A 661 57.83 -3.23 -3.19
N TYR A 662 56.83 -3.93 -3.73
CA TYR A 662 55.90 -3.40 -4.68
C TYR A 662 54.46 -3.69 -4.27
N ASN A 663 53.55 -2.74 -4.61
CA ASN A 663 52.13 -2.86 -4.33
C ASN A 663 51.42 -3.59 -5.45
N LEU A 664 50.40 -4.33 -5.09
CA LEU A 664 49.42 -4.91 -6.01
C LEU A 664 48.04 -4.29 -5.75
N TRP A 665 47.26 -4.12 -6.78
CA TRP A 665 45.89 -3.65 -6.70
C TRP A 665 44.92 -4.65 -7.31
N VAL A 666 43.87 -4.99 -6.60
CA VAL A 666 42.77 -5.77 -7.09
C VAL A 666 41.64 -4.83 -7.45
N THR A 667 41.07 -4.96 -8.64
CA THR A 667 39.89 -4.24 -9.09
C THR A 667 38.82 -5.24 -9.46
N ASN A 668 37.69 -5.23 -8.78
CA ASN A 668 36.53 -6.04 -9.09
C ASN A 668 35.77 -5.53 -10.33
N PRO A 669 34.92 -6.31 -10.98
CA PRO A 669 34.11 -5.87 -12.13
C PRO A 669 33.22 -4.67 -11.88
N ASP A 670 32.82 -4.42 -10.63
CA ASP A 670 32.06 -3.25 -10.19
C ASP A 670 32.91 -1.96 -10.09
N GLY A 671 34.21 -2.04 -10.42
CA GLY A 671 35.13 -0.93 -10.34
C GLY A 671 35.71 -0.67 -8.95
N SER A 672 35.25 -1.39 -7.92
CA SER A 672 35.84 -1.26 -6.58
C SER A 672 37.28 -1.77 -6.56
N ARG A 673 38.14 -1.05 -5.82
CA ARG A 673 39.58 -1.30 -5.82
C ARG A 673 40.15 -1.38 -4.40
N GLY A 674 41.01 -2.40 -4.18
CA GLY A 674 41.82 -2.56 -2.97
C GLY A 674 43.28 -2.68 -3.27
N GLU A 675 44.14 -2.32 -2.30
CA GLU A 675 45.59 -2.31 -2.41
C GLU A 675 46.19 -3.30 -1.43
N CYS A 676 47.16 -4.06 -1.92
CA CYS A 676 48.08 -4.85 -1.10
C CYS A 676 49.44 -4.14 -1.12
N ALA A 677 49.67 -3.35 -0.06
CA ALA A 677 50.88 -2.54 0.04
C ALA A 677 52.12 -3.42 0.33
N GLY A 678 53.13 -3.31 -0.50
CA GLY A 678 54.40 -4.01 -0.32
C GLY A 678 54.34 -5.55 -0.35
N CYS A 679 53.25 -6.13 -0.88
CA CYS A 679 53.04 -7.59 -0.82
C CYS A 679 53.80 -8.38 -1.90
N LEU A 680 54.53 -7.74 -2.80
CA LEU A 680 55.40 -8.35 -3.78
C LEU A 680 56.83 -7.82 -3.62
N THR A 681 57.79 -8.71 -3.43
CA THR A 681 59.22 -8.37 -3.36
C THR A 681 59.92 -8.72 -4.66
N VAL A 682 60.65 -7.79 -5.23
CA VAL A 682 61.56 -8.07 -6.36
C VAL A 682 62.96 -8.19 -5.84
N THR A 683 63.63 -9.32 -6.18
CA THR A 683 65.04 -9.56 -5.89
C THR A 683 65.90 -9.28 -7.11
N ALA A 684 67.23 -9.11 -6.89
CA ALA A 684 68.13 -8.96 -8.02
C ALA A 684 68.09 -10.19 -8.95
N SER A 685 68.28 -9.97 -10.27
CA SER A 685 68.47 -11.10 -11.20
C SER A 685 69.75 -11.85 -10.82
N GLY A 686 69.61 -13.16 -10.50
CA GLY A 686 70.76 -14.01 -10.27
C GLY A 686 71.66 -14.15 -11.49
#